data_040dbbdcd9a061f09759c21ba8c78103
#
_entry.id   040dbbdcd9a061f09759c21ba8c78103
#
_cell.length_a   1.000
_cell.length_b   1.000
_cell.length_c   1.000
_cell.angle_alpha   90.00
_cell.angle_beta   90.00
_cell.angle_gamma   90.00
#
_symmetry.space_group_name_H-M   'P 1'
#
loop_
_entity.id
_entity.type
_entity.pdbx_description
1 polymer ?
#
loop_
_entity_poly.entity_id
_entity_poly.type
_entity_poly.pdbx_seq_one_letter_code
_entity_poly.pdbx_strand_id
1 'polypeptide(L)'
;MEMQKHTSLLFLAYVSGVLAALEFARSSVVASYSPNMSCIWSEKQALLRFKRGLFDEFNYLSSWVGDDCCSWRGIHCSTTSHVIELDLRNCALRGDQIINSSLLDLKYLNYLDLSFNNFNEIEIPDFFGSFKELTYLNLSSSNFQGLVPHHLGNLSTLRYLDLSNNYDHDYDYDYAYYNSLRIDSMRWVSGLSFLEHLDLSTVDLSEASTDPFSTKKIFPNSISVLKLAGCQLDNSIFSSVSCKNLTSLVSLDLAYNHFNHSFPLWVVNNSGLVQLNIGSNNFRGPIPKSLESLTALSKLDISDNNFQGYIPQSLVKLSKLAHLYIDSNQFIGSLSESYCHLSNLEILSVSENQLSGNIPKCIGELSNLSELRLHDNYWDGFVSEHHLMNLTRLKWLTISSKSNLVLNISSEWEPPFQLERIAMMSLKVGPCIPLWLQRQREFTGLELRNTSISIIPTDWLVSLVSHAYFVDLSDNDINGEQLLFISTHSNHLHTLSLSNNYLSGGFPLFICNLTSLMILVLSNNNLSGELPKCLGNLSELSELDVMDNNFSGDIPVSLGSLGNLTYLNLHNNKFQGKLPLSFHSLANLVVLDAGKNHLSDILPQWTREQLPFLKYLILRSNSFHGKIPTQLCHRSSIQVLNLAENQITGSIPPCFGNFSSMITGGSTELNKGLENDIGEMIRYNVKGSDLQYTSNLKFLFSINLSNNNISGEIPEELMELHGLTNLNLTGNRLTGRIPDKIGELRKLDSLDLSRNELNGPIPQSLSELNSLSSLNVSFNDLSGRIPTGRQLQTFNDLSIYAGNDQLCGQAILKPCAGDTESRAGPGILVGFLIFCGSLHFFESWRYSFFHYVEHVFDKIAVTSALWRRKFKN
;
A
#
# COMPACT_ATOMS: atom_id res chain seq x y z
N MET A 1 -5.71 8.46 0.74
CA MET A 1 -5.26 7.84 2.02
C MET A 1 -5.00 8.86 3.11
N GLU A 2 -4.39 10.01 2.86
CA GLU A 2 -4.29 11.09 3.85
C GLU A 2 -5.63 11.68 4.29
N MET A 3 -6.62 11.76 3.42
CA MET A 3 -7.96 12.25 3.78
C MET A 3 -8.73 11.35 4.75
N GLN A 4 -8.50 10.05 4.74
CA GLN A 4 -9.07 9.16 5.78
C GLN A 4 -8.54 9.47 7.17
N LYS A 5 -7.33 9.99 7.28
CA LYS A 5 -6.70 10.34 8.57
C LYS A 5 -7.19 11.66 9.14
N HIS A 6 -7.38 12.68 8.31
CA HIS A 6 -7.95 13.94 8.80
C HIS A 6 -9.39 13.75 9.30
N THR A 7 -10.18 12.89 8.65
CA THR A 7 -11.53 12.58 9.13
C THR A 7 -11.52 11.66 10.35
N SER A 8 -10.61 10.71 10.44
CA SER A 8 -10.43 9.91 11.67
C SER A 8 -9.89 10.76 12.84
N LEU A 9 -8.96 11.68 12.57
CA LEU A 9 -8.48 12.65 13.56
C LEU A 9 -9.53 13.67 13.96
N LEU A 10 -10.36 14.16 13.05
CA LEU A 10 -11.48 15.05 13.35
C LEU A 10 -12.61 14.31 14.07
N PHE A 11 -12.87 13.04 13.76
CA PHE A 11 -13.84 12.22 14.46
C PHE A 11 -13.32 11.80 15.85
N LEU A 12 -12.05 11.45 15.98
CA LEU A 12 -11.40 11.23 17.27
C LEU A 12 -11.33 12.54 18.08
N ALA A 13 -11.06 13.67 17.44
CA ALA A 13 -11.12 14.98 18.10
C ALA A 13 -12.56 15.38 18.48
N TYR A 14 -13.57 15.01 17.69
CA TYR A 14 -14.98 15.24 18.03
C TYR A 14 -15.46 14.32 19.13
N VAL A 15 -15.13 13.03 19.10
CA VAL A 15 -15.45 12.07 20.18
C VAL A 15 -14.65 12.38 21.44
N SER A 16 -13.39 12.77 21.34
CA SER A 16 -12.61 13.25 22.49
C SER A 16 -13.12 14.61 22.98
N GLY A 17 -13.58 15.50 22.10
CA GLY A 17 -14.22 16.77 22.45
C GLY A 17 -15.56 16.59 23.15
N VAL A 18 -16.39 15.63 22.76
CA VAL A 18 -17.67 15.30 23.42
C VAL A 18 -17.41 14.59 24.75
N LEU A 19 -16.42 13.71 24.84
CA LEU A 19 -16.00 13.10 26.12
C LEU A 19 -15.38 14.17 27.04
N ALA A 20 -14.56 15.08 26.54
CA ALA A 20 -14.02 16.20 27.29
C ALA A 20 -15.13 17.20 27.73
N ALA A 21 -16.16 17.41 26.92
CA ALA A 21 -17.30 18.24 27.27
C ALA A 21 -18.19 17.56 28.35
N LEU A 22 -18.32 16.24 28.34
CA LEU A 22 -19.02 15.47 29.38
C LEU A 22 -18.21 15.42 30.68
N GLU A 23 -16.90 15.38 30.63
CA GLU A 23 -16.01 15.49 31.79
C GLU A 23 -15.95 16.90 32.31
N PHE A 24 -15.99 17.95 31.44
CA PHE A 24 -16.10 19.35 31.86
C PHE A 24 -17.44 19.63 32.59
N ALA A 25 -18.52 18.97 32.19
CA ALA A 25 -19.81 19.05 32.88
C ALA A 25 -19.78 18.31 34.25
N ARG A 26 -18.93 17.32 34.47
CA ARG A 26 -18.67 16.68 35.76
C ARG A 26 -17.81 17.51 36.69
N SER A 27 -16.88 18.28 36.15
CA SER A 27 -15.99 19.16 36.95
C SER A 27 -16.64 20.42 37.47
N SER A 28 -17.84 20.79 36.99
CA SER A 28 -18.50 22.03 37.39
C SER A 28 -19.45 21.89 38.60
N VAL A 29 -19.53 20.74 39.24
CA VAL A 29 -20.32 20.55 40.46
C VAL A 29 -19.40 20.20 41.63
N VAL A 30 -19.34 21.11 42.58
CA VAL A 30 -18.67 21.06 43.87
C VAL A 30 -17.33 21.80 43.95
N ALA A 31 -17.36 23.10 43.84
CA ALA A 31 -16.38 23.93 44.55
C ALA A 31 -17.00 24.32 45.94
N SER A 32 -16.85 23.43 46.89
CA SER A 32 -16.98 23.83 48.29
C SER A 32 -15.58 24.10 48.84
N TYR A 33 -15.30 25.37 49.12
CA TYR A 33 -14.10 25.84 49.78
C TYR A 33 -13.93 25.14 51.13
N SER A 34 -12.85 24.43 51.30
CA SER A 34 -12.28 23.99 52.56
C SER A 34 -10.91 24.64 52.75
N PRO A 35 -10.63 25.33 53.85
CA PRO A 35 -9.36 26.04 54.01
C PRO A 35 -8.23 25.10 54.44
N ASN A 36 -7.07 25.24 53.81
CA ASN A 36 -5.74 24.72 54.19
C ASN A 36 -5.56 23.20 54.21
N MET A 37 -5.61 22.58 53.04
CA MET A 37 -5.01 21.27 52.87
C MET A 37 -3.86 21.37 51.85
N SER A 38 -2.64 21.47 52.35
CA SER A 38 -1.45 21.45 51.50
C SER A 38 -1.08 20.02 51.13
N CYS A 39 -0.57 19.80 49.91
CA CYS A 39 -0.03 18.54 49.41
C CYS A 39 0.99 17.92 50.40
N ILE A 40 0.97 16.60 50.52
CA ILE A 40 1.93 15.87 51.35
C ILE A 40 3.35 16.07 50.81
N TRP A 41 4.27 16.47 51.70
CA TRP A 41 5.63 16.86 51.32
C TRP A 41 6.39 15.75 50.56
N SER A 42 6.26 14.50 50.99
CA SER A 42 6.94 13.33 50.33
C SER A 42 6.43 13.13 48.91
N GLU A 43 5.11 13.26 48.66
CA GLU A 43 4.48 13.10 47.35
C GLU A 43 4.85 14.29 46.44
N LYS A 44 4.87 15.53 46.95
CA LYS A 44 5.41 16.70 46.25
C LYS A 44 6.85 16.46 45.78
N GLN A 45 7.74 15.95 46.67
CA GLN A 45 9.13 15.65 46.31
C GLN A 45 9.23 14.52 45.26
N ALA A 46 8.34 13.54 45.28
CA ALA A 46 8.26 12.50 44.30
C ALA A 46 7.93 13.04 42.89
N LEU A 47 6.91 13.90 42.81
CA LEU A 47 6.51 14.59 41.59
C LEU A 47 7.62 15.49 41.03
N LEU A 48 8.32 16.24 41.89
CA LEU A 48 9.44 17.09 41.45
C LEU A 48 10.65 16.28 41.00
N ARG A 49 10.90 15.09 41.58
CA ARG A 49 11.93 14.15 41.08
C ARG A 49 11.53 13.57 39.73
N PHE A 50 10.25 13.22 39.55
CA PHE A 50 9.73 12.73 38.27
C PHE A 50 9.86 13.83 37.19
N LYS A 51 9.44 15.08 37.49
CA LYS A 51 9.58 16.23 36.58
C LYS A 51 11.01 16.42 36.08
N ARG A 52 12.04 16.20 36.91
CA ARG A 52 13.45 16.37 36.54
C ARG A 52 13.92 15.38 35.47
N GLY A 53 13.27 14.23 35.35
CA GLY A 53 13.56 13.24 34.32
C GLY A 53 12.77 13.46 33.03
N LEU A 54 12.09 14.59 32.89
CA LEU A 54 11.28 14.93 31.72
C LEU A 54 11.81 16.21 31.07
N PHE A 55 11.88 16.20 29.76
CA PHE A 55 12.09 17.39 28.94
C PHE A 55 10.73 17.98 28.57
N ASP A 56 10.48 19.23 28.97
CA ASP A 56 9.19 19.94 28.81
C ASP A 56 9.41 21.18 27.92
N GLU A 57 9.43 20.98 26.62
CA GLU A 57 9.70 22.02 25.63
C GLU A 57 8.66 23.15 25.64
N PHE A 58 7.41 22.80 25.90
CA PHE A 58 6.28 23.73 25.85
C PHE A 58 5.89 24.27 27.21
N ASN A 59 6.67 24.01 28.28
CA ASN A 59 6.42 24.44 29.65
C ASN A 59 5.05 24.04 30.22
N TYR A 60 4.53 22.87 29.88
CA TYR A 60 3.27 22.32 30.40
C TYR A 60 3.31 22.14 31.91
N LEU A 61 4.47 21.78 32.47
CA LEU A 61 4.71 21.58 33.90
C LEU A 61 5.15 22.87 34.60
N SER A 62 4.97 24.04 34.00
CA SER A 62 5.32 25.36 34.64
C SER A 62 4.54 25.64 35.92
N SER A 63 3.32 25.08 36.05
CA SER A 63 2.51 25.17 37.27
C SER A 63 3.06 24.36 38.44
N TRP A 64 4.03 23.46 38.20
CA TRP A 64 4.62 22.59 39.24
C TRP A 64 5.65 23.36 40.04
N VAL A 65 5.16 24.37 40.73
CA VAL A 65 5.92 25.30 41.62
C VAL A 65 5.10 25.60 42.87
N GLY A 66 5.72 26.10 43.92
CA GLY A 66 5.05 26.41 45.20
C GLY A 66 4.91 25.17 46.08
N ASP A 67 4.14 25.31 47.19
CA ASP A 67 4.06 24.28 48.23
C ASP A 67 2.89 23.33 48.10
N ASP A 68 1.87 23.69 47.36
CA ASP A 68 0.67 22.90 47.19
C ASP A 68 0.67 22.19 45.82
N CYS A 69 1.07 20.91 45.77
CA CYS A 69 1.06 20.13 44.54
C CYS A 69 -0.34 19.71 44.07
N CYS A 70 -1.33 19.82 44.95
CA CYS A 70 -2.74 19.55 44.59
C CYS A 70 -3.32 20.64 43.68
N SER A 71 -2.68 21.81 43.60
CA SER A 71 -3.03 22.86 42.62
C SER A 71 -2.28 22.76 41.31
N TRP A 72 -1.36 21.80 41.13
CA TRP A 72 -0.56 21.63 39.91
C TRP A 72 -1.37 21.02 38.79
N ARG A 73 -1.12 21.50 37.59
CA ARG A 73 -1.77 20.93 36.40
C ARG A 73 -1.55 19.43 36.30
N GLY A 74 -2.61 18.66 36.05
CA GLY A 74 -2.56 17.21 35.94
C GLY A 74 -2.46 16.46 37.25
N ILE A 75 -2.56 17.14 38.42
CA ILE A 75 -2.54 16.51 39.74
C ILE A 75 -3.91 16.69 40.38
N HIS A 76 -4.49 15.57 40.89
CA HIS A 76 -5.65 15.59 41.73
C HIS A 76 -5.37 14.89 43.06
N CYS A 77 -5.85 15.48 44.16
CA CYS A 77 -5.66 14.96 45.49
C CYS A 77 -6.98 14.50 46.13
N SER A 78 -6.88 13.54 47.02
CA SER A 78 -7.98 13.13 47.89
C SER A 78 -8.31 14.21 48.94
N THR A 79 -9.42 14.04 49.64
CA THR A 79 -9.82 14.87 50.80
C THR A 79 -8.80 14.82 51.96
N THR A 80 -7.88 13.87 51.94
CA THR A 80 -6.78 13.71 52.89
C THR A 80 -5.45 14.21 52.34
N SER A 81 -5.44 15.02 51.25
CA SER A 81 -4.26 15.62 50.59
C SER A 81 -3.27 14.65 49.97
N HIS A 82 -3.64 13.38 49.78
CA HIS A 82 -2.86 12.44 49.01
C HIS A 82 -3.10 12.61 47.51
N VAL A 83 -2.07 12.54 46.71
CA VAL A 83 -2.14 12.47 45.24
C VAL A 83 -2.79 11.15 44.84
N ILE A 84 -3.95 11.23 44.20
CA ILE A 84 -4.70 10.07 43.70
C ILE A 84 -4.73 9.98 42.18
N GLU A 85 -4.45 11.08 41.47
CA GLU A 85 -4.48 11.13 40.03
C GLU A 85 -3.26 11.91 39.49
N LEU A 86 -2.64 11.35 38.46
CA LEU A 86 -1.59 11.96 37.67
C LEU A 86 -1.99 11.86 36.19
N ASP A 87 -2.48 12.95 35.63
CA ASP A 87 -2.89 13.07 34.23
C ASP A 87 -1.97 14.05 33.47
N LEU A 88 -1.08 13.47 32.68
CA LEU A 88 -0.12 14.19 31.84
C LEU A 88 -0.31 13.87 30.35
N ARG A 89 -1.49 13.46 29.95
CA ARG A 89 -1.79 13.13 28.55
C ARG A 89 -1.57 14.34 27.64
N ASN A 90 -0.98 14.08 26.46
CA ASN A 90 -0.79 15.09 25.42
C ASN A 90 -0.10 16.38 25.90
N CYS A 91 0.92 16.22 26.73
CA CYS A 91 1.71 17.33 27.26
C CYS A 91 3.03 17.53 26.48
N ALA A 92 3.23 16.86 25.35
CA ALA A 92 4.44 16.89 24.55
C ALA A 92 5.73 16.68 25.37
N LEU A 93 5.65 15.88 26.42
CA LEU A 93 6.78 15.57 27.29
C LEU A 93 7.68 14.55 26.60
N ARG A 94 8.99 14.72 26.79
CA ARG A 94 10.00 13.75 26.35
C ARG A 94 10.71 13.15 27.57
N GLY A 95 10.94 11.84 27.55
CA GLY A 95 11.71 11.15 28.58
C GLY A 95 13.22 11.36 28.38
N ASP A 96 13.96 11.54 29.50
CA ASP A 96 15.43 11.54 29.50
C ASP A 96 15.93 10.20 30.05
N GLN A 97 16.04 9.20 29.20
CA GLN A 97 16.59 7.85 29.41
C GLN A 97 15.87 6.92 30.39
N ILE A 98 15.26 7.34 31.50
CA ILE A 98 14.59 6.44 32.48
C ILE A 98 13.47 7.19 33.22
N ILE A 99 12.27 6.59 33.26
CA ILE A 99 11.22 7.05 34.18
C ILE A 99 11.64 6.74 35.63
N ASN A 100 11.68 7.78 36.45
CA ASN A 100 12.18 7.67 37.80
C ASN A 100 11.18 6.94 38.72
N SER A 101 11.65 5.96 39.48
CA SER A 101 10.86 5.17 40.46
C SER A 101 10.30 6.00 41.64
N SER A 102 10.59 7.32 41.68
CA SER A 102 10.03 8.23 42.71
C SER A 102 8.51 8.26 42.71
N LEU A 103 7.86 7.93 41.58
CA LEU A 103 6.39 7.82 41.54
C LEU A 103 5.84 6.76 42.52
N LEU A 104 6.64 5.79 42.98
CA LEU A 104 6.24 4.81 44.02
C LEU A 104 5.95 5.45 45.38
N ASP A 105 6.42 6.66 45.62
CA ASP A 105 6.08 7.40 46.85
C ASP A 105 4.61 7.88 46.85
N LEU A 106 3.94 7.86 45.68
CA LEU A 106 2.52 8.18 45.54
C LEU A 106 1.65 6.94 45.85
N LYS A 107 1.58 6.54 47.12
CA LYS A 107 0.98 5.29 47.56
C LYS A 107 -0.52 5.14 47.29
N TYR A 108 -1.21 6.26 47.14
CA TYR A 108 -2.66 6.32 46.91
C TYR A 108 -3.02 6.61 45.46
N LEU A 109 -2.03 6.57 44.54
CA LEU A 109 -2.25 6.81 43.11
C LEU A 109 -3.18 5.71 42.55
N ASN A 110 -4.35 6.12 42.08
CA ASN A 110 -5.33 5.23 41.48
C ASN A 110 -5.54 5.48 39.98
N TYR A 111 -5.08 6.64 39.47
CA TYR A 111 -5.17 7.04 38.07
C TYR A 111 -3.81 7.54 37.59
N LEU A 112 -3.31 6.94 36.51
CA LEU A 112 -2.07 7.34 35.85
C LEU A 112 -2.28 7.37 34.34
N ASP A 113 -2.17 8.55 33.74
CA ASP A 113 -2.22 8.75 32.29
C ASP A 113 -0.98 9.51 31.81
N LEU A 114 -0.17 8.85 31.01
CA LEU A 114 1.03 9.39 30.36
C LEU A 114 0.91 9.35 28.83
N SER A 115 -0.29 9.11 28.30
CA SER A 115 -0.52 8.91 26.87
C SER A 115 -0.22 10.15 26.03
N PHE A 116 0.04 9.93 24.74
CA PHE A 116 0.37 10.98 23.75
C PHE A 116 1.56 11.85 24.16
N ASN A 117 2.62 11.23 24.63
CA ASN A 117 3.91 11.85 24.91
C ASN A 117 5.02 11.12 24.12
N ASN A 118 6.29 11.49 24.29
CA ASN A 118 7.40 10.79 23.64
C ASN A 118 8.47 10.41 24.68
N PHE A 119 8.47 9.18 25.12
CA PHE A 119 9.45 8.67 26.09
C PHE A 119 10.71 8.12 25.43
N ASN A 120 11.02 8.46 24.15
CA ASN A 120 12.26 8.14 23.46
C ASN A 120 12.62 6.65 23.46
N GLU A 121 11.64 5.80 23.14
CA GLU A 121 11.84 4.34 23.00
C GLU A 121 12.34 3.63 24.27
N ILE A 122 12.07 4.17 25.46
CA ILE A 122 12.42 3.48 26.71
C ILE A 122 11.44 2.32 26.99
N GLU A 123 11.92 1.36 27.74
CA GLU A 123 11.09 0.25 28.24
C GLU A 123 10.11 0.72 29.32
N ILE A 124 8.93 0.08 29.37
CA ILE A 124 7.98 0.31 30.48
C ILE A 124 8.60 -0.21 31.77
N PRO A 125 8.78 0.62 32.82
CA PRO A 125 9.46 0.20 34.03
C PRO A 125 8.68 -0.88 34.81
N ASP A 126 9.37 -1.91 35.27
CA ASP A 126 8.82 -3.00 36.11
C ASP A 126 8.09 -2.49 37.36
N PHE A 127 8.55 -1.37 37.93
CA PHE A 127 7.98 -0.83 39.14
C PHE A 127 6.51 -0.35 38.97
N PHE A 128 6.02 -0.15 37.76
CA PHE A 128 4.61 0.17 37.53
C PHE A 128 3.69 -0.92 38.11
N GLY A 129 4.11 -2.18 38.11
CA GLY A 129 3.39 -3.28 38.74
C GLY A 129 3.31 -3.20 40.27
N SER A 130 3.90 -2.18 40.91
CA SER A 130 3.90 -2.00 42.37
C SER A 130 2.81 -1.01 42.87
N PHE A 131 2.07 -0.36 42.00
CA PHE A 131 0.98 0.56 42.38
C PHE A 131 -0.30 -0.19 42.79
N LYS A 132 -0.43 -0.53 44.06
CA LYS A 132 -1.52 -1.39 44.56
C LYS A 132 -2.92 -0.83 44.50
N GLU A 133 -3.06 0.48 44.45
CA GLU A 133 -4.35 1.17 44.39
C GLU A 133 -4.74 1.61 42.96
N LEU A 134 -3.87 1.31 41.97
CA LEU A 134 -4.08 1.77 40.60
C LEU A 134 -5.29 1.07 39.97
N THR A 135 -6.24 1.86 39.49
CA THR A 135 -7.45 1.40 38.78
C THR A 135 -7.41 1.75 37.29
N TYR A 136 -6.62 2.76 36.90
CA TYR A 136 -6.50 3.26 35.53
C TYR A 136 -5.02 3.46 35.20
N LEU A 137 -4.58 2.85 34.09
CA LEU A 137 -3.24 3.02 33.52
C LEU A 137 -3.33 3.18 32.03
N ASN A 138 -2.91 4.35 31.53
CA ASN A 138 -2.82 4.63 30.10
C ASN A 138 -1.40 5.09 29.74
N LEU A 139 -0.73 4.31 28.89
CA LEU A 139 0.61 4.56 28.36
C LEU A 139 0.60 4.57 26.81
N SER A 140 -0.57 4.71 26.19
CA SER A 140 -0.72 4.63 24.74
C SER A 140 -0.08 5.82 24.02
N SER A 141 0.34 5.61 22.78
CA SER A 141 0.90 6.66 21.91
C SER A 141 2.02 7.48 22.60
N SER A 142 2.92 6.80 23.30
CA SER A 142 3.94 7.46 24.12
C SER A 142 5.37 7.00 23.79
N ASN A 143 5.55 6.30 22.68
CA ASN A 143 6.83 5.83 22.17
C ASN A 143 7.63 5.01 23.19
N PHE A 144 6.94 4.08 23.88
CA PHE A 144 7.58 3.04 24.66
C PHE A 144 7.98 1.87 23.77
N GLN A 145 9.06 1.16 24.12
CA GLN A 145 9.53 -0.03 23.39
C GLN A 145 9.89 -1.20 24.29
N GLY A 146 10.25 -2.31 23.68
CA GLY A 146 10.77 -3.49 24.37
C GLY A 146 9.67 -4.39 24.95
N LEU A 147 10.04 -5.20 25.91
CA LEU A 147 9.16 -6.19 26.53
C LEU A 147 8.24 -5.54 27.56
N VAL A 148 6.93 -5.75 27.43
CA VAL A 148 5.95 -5.33 28.45
C VAL A 148 6.19 -6.12 29.74
N PRO A 149 6.40 -5.44 30.90
CA PRO A 149 6.73 -6.12 32.12
C PRO A 149 5.55 -6.94 32.67
N HIS A 150 5.75 -8.23 32.87
CA HIS A 150 4.76 -9.13 33.47
C HIS A 150 4.35 -8.72 34.90
N HIS A 151 5.11 -7.85 35.56
CA HIS A 151 4.81 -7.24 36.85
C HIS A 151 3.51 -6.44 36.83
N LEU A 152 3.06 -5.94 35.67
CA LEU A 152 1.75 -5.30 35.55
C LEU A 152 0.60 -6.22 35.99
N GLY A 153 0.79 -7.54 35.94
CA GLY A 153 -0.17 -8.52 36.45
C GLY A 153 -0.42 -8.46 37.96
N ASN A 154 0.42 -7.73 38.72
CA ASN A 154 0.27 -7.54 40.15
C ASN A 154 -0.75 -6.40 40.49
N LEU A 155 -1.20 -5.63 39.49
CA LEU A 155 -2.17 -4.55 39.65
C LEU A 155 -3.60 -5.12 39.79
N SER A 156 -3.87 -5.82 40.87
CA SER A 156 -5.13 -6.56 41.05
C SER A 156 -6.39 -5.68 41.08
N THR A 157 -6.25 -4.37 41.33
CA THR A 157 -7.33 -3.36 41.36
C THR A 157 -7.59 -2.73 39.99
N LEU A 158 -6.72 -2.98 38.99
CA LEU A 158 -6.76 -2.33 37.68
C LEU A 158 -8.04 -2.66 36.92
N ARG A 159 -8.74 -1.63 36.42
CA ARG A 159 -9.92 -1.73 35.58
C ARG A 159 -9.66 -1.33 34.13
N TYR A 160 -8.75 -0.40 33.92
CA TYR A 160 -8.41 0.15 32.60
C TYR A 160 -6.92 0.02 32.34
N LEU A 161 -6.55 -0.62 31.23
CA LEU A 161 -5.17 -0.72 30.75
C LEU A 161 -5.14 -0.44 29.25
N ASP A 162 -4.36 0.57 28.86
CA ASP A 162 -4.11 0.91 27.46
C ASP A 162 -2.59 1.07 27.22
N LEU A 163 -2.04 0.21 26.37
CA LEU A 163 -0.64 0.22 25.93
C LEU A 163 -0.53 0.41 24.42
N SER A 164 -1.61 0.83 23.76
CA SER A 164 -1.73 0.85 22.30
C SER A 164 -0.86 1.92 21.63
N ASN A 165 -0.62 1.75 20.34
CA ASN A 165 -0.01 2.74 19.45
C ASN A 165 1.33 3.33 19.94
N ASN A 166 2.16 2.51 20.59
CA ASN A 166 3.49 2.91 21.03
C ASN A 166 4.50 2.68 19.90
N TYR A 167 4.53 3.56 18.92
CA TYR A 167 5.47 3.58 17.80
C TYR A 167 5.88 5.01 17.49
N ASP A 168 7.00 5.18 16.82
CA ASP A 168 7.50 6.50 16.41
C ASP A 168 6.59 7.11 15.35
N HIS A 169 6.00 8.26 15.66
CA HIS A 169 5.08 8.98 14.77
C HIS A 169 5.78 9.76 13.66
N ASP A 170 7.11 9.88 13.69
CA ASP A 170 7.88 10.67 12.72
C ASP A 170 8.11 9.92 11.39
N TYR A 171 7.72 8.65 11.29
CA TYR A 171 7.85 7.85 10.07
C TYR A 171 6.50 7.52 9.47
N ASP A 172 6.29 8.01 8.24
CA ASP A 172 5.09 7.84 7.44
C ASP A 172 4.70 6.35 7.19
N TYR A 173 3.50 6.04 7.50
CA TYR A 173 2.48 5.23 6.85
C TYR A 173 2.87 3.98 6.04
N ASP A 174 3.63 3.08 6.59
CA ASP A 174 3.47 1.68 6.26
C ASP A 174 3.05 0.91 7.52
N TYR A 175 1.88 0.25 7.50
CA TYR A 175 1.42 -0.66 8.55
C TYR A 175 2.31 -1.91 8.69
N ALA A 176 3.54 -1.84 8.21
CA ALA A 176 4.56 -2.84 8.36
C ALA A 176 5.29 -2.66 9.70
N TYR A 177 4.64 -3.07 10.78
CA TYR A 177 5.21 -3.91 11.82
C TYR A 177 6.50 -3.43 12.49
N TYR A 178 6.58 -2.17 12.94
CA TYR A 178 7.49 -1.83 14.02
C TYR A 178 6.69 -1.70 15.32
N ASN A 179 6.27 -2.85 15.83
CA ASN A 179 5.74 -2.92 17.17
C ASN A 179 6.89 -2.63 18.12
N SER A 180 6.95 -1.42 18.65
CA SER A 180 7.97 -1.07 19.63
C SER A 180 7.77 -1.87 20.93
N LEU A 181 6.54 -2.16 21.32
CA LEU A 181 6.20 -3.01 22.46
C LEU A 181 5.91 -4.46 22.02
N ARG A 182 6.37 -5.42 22.80
CA ARG A 182 6.10 -6.85 22.61
C ARG A 182 5.72 -7.54 23.91
N ILE A 183 4.94 -8.62 23.81
CA ILE A 183 4.55 -9.47 24.94
C ILE A 183 4.89 -10.92 24.58
N ASP A 184 5.71 -11.57 25.40
CA ASP A 184 6.11 -12.97 25.26
C ASP A 184 5.09 -13.94 25.86
N SER A 185 4.29 -13.51 26.83
CA SER A 185 3.26 -14.32 27.46
C SER A 185 2.11 -13.47 28.02
N MET A 186 0.88 -13.83 27.71
CA MET A 186 -0.35 -13.17 28.21
C MET A 186 -0.78 -13.63 29.61
N ARG A 187 0.00 -14.50 30.29
CA ARG A 187 -0.39 -15.09 31.59
C ARG A 187 -0.61 -14.05 32.68
N TRP A 188 0.13 -12.95 32.65
CA TRP A 188 0.03 -11.88 33.65
C TRP A 188 -1.35 -11.19 33.63
N VAL A 189 -2.02 -11.15 32.46
CA VAL A 189 -3.37 -10.55 32.34
C VAL A 189 -4.38 -11.28 33.24
N SER A 190 -4.21 -12.56 33.49
CA SER A 190 -5.08 -13.33 34.38
C SER A 190 -5.03 -12.87 35.86
N GLY A 191 -4.00 -12.14 36.25
CA GLY A 191 -3.86 -11.50 37.57
C GLY A 191 -4.75 -10.27 37.76
N LEU A 192 -5.18 -9.64 36.66
CA LEU A 192 -5.97 -8.42 36.64
C LEU A 192 -7.46 -8.72 36.74
N SER A 193 -7.90 -9.22 37.91
CA SER A 193 -9.24 -9.81 38.11
C SER A 193 -10.41 -8.85 37.90
N PHE A 194 -10.18 -7.53 37.98
CA PHE A 194 -11.20 -6.49 37.81
C PHE A 194 -11.07 -5.74 36.49
N LEU A 195 -10.18 -6.18 35.59
CA LEU A 195 -9.94 -5.48 34.32
C LEU A 195 -11.21 -5.47 33.45
N GLU A 196 -11.66 -4.29 33.08
CA GLU A 196 -12.84 -4.03 32.26
C GLU A 196 -12.46 -3.59 30.83
N HIS A 197 -11.37 -2.85 30.70
CA HIS A 197 -10.85 -2.35 29.42
C HIS A 197 -9.38 -2.78 29.24
N LEU A 198 -9.12 -3.45 28.11
CA LEU A 198 -7.78 -3.80 27.67
C LEU A 198 -7.59 -3.39 26.22
N ASP A 199 -6.65 -2.47 25.98
CA ASP A 199 -6.21 -2.09 24.64
C ASP A 199 -4.71 -2.37 24.49
N LEU A 200 -4.38 -3.31 23.63
CA LEU A 200 -3.02 -3.69 23.25
C LEU A 200 -2.80 -3.48 21.74
N SER A 201 -3.62 -2.68 21.09
CA SER A 201 -3.53 -2.47 19.65
C SER A 201 -2.11 -2.08 19.25
N THR A 202 -1.55 -2.73 18.23
CA THR A 202 -0.18 -2.58 17.72
C THR A 202 0.95 -3.09 18.63
N VAL A 203 0.64 -3.78 19.73
CA VAL A 203 1.64 -4.51 20.54
C VAL A 203 1.90 -5.89 19.91
N ASP A 204 3.16 -6.27 19.71
CA ASP A 204 3.50 -7.58 19.14
C ASP A 204 3.20 -8.70 20.12
N LEU A 205 2.26 -9.56 19.77
CA LEU A 205 1.83 -10.75 20.49
C LEU A 205 2.21 -12.06 19.78
N SER A 206 3.06 -12.02 18.76
CA SER A 206 3.42 -13.19 17.95
C SER A 206 4.02 -14.33 18.81
N GLU A 207 4.89 -13.99 19.76
CA GLU A 207 5.48 -14.95 20.68
C GLU A 207 4.46 -15.47 21.72
N ALA A 208 3.56 -14.60 22.19
CA ALA A 208 2.51 -14.96 23.14
C ALA A 208 1.51 -15.97 22.57
N SER A 209 1.28 -15.95 21.27
CA SER A 209 0.37 -16.85 20.56
C SER A 209 0.86 -18.30 20.54
N THR A 210 2.17 -18.51 20.62
CA THR A 210 2.82 -19.83 20.54
C THR A 210 3.02 -20.49 21.90
N ASP A 211 2.63 -19.87 23.03
CA ASP A 211 2.83 -20.44 24.38
C ASP A 211 2.02 -21.76 24.53
N PRO A 212 2.68 -22.94 24.55
CA PRO A 212 2.02 -24.24 24.57
C PRO A 212 1.27 -24.51 25.89
N PHE A 213 1.41 -23.64 26.88
CA PHE A 213 0.73 -23.75 28.19
C PHE A 213 -0.52 -22.86 28.31
N SER A 214 -0.97 -22.24 27.22
CA SER A 214 -2.12 -21.33 27.18
C SER A 214 -3.49 -22.04 27.37
N THR A 215 -3.53 -23.26 27.92
CA THR A 215 -4.77 -24.00 28.21
C THR A 215 -5.62 -23.39 29.35
N LYS A 216 -5.09 -22.38 30.05
CA LYS A 216 -5.78 -21.69 31.15
C LYS A 216 -6.41 -20.38 30.63
N LYS A 217 -7.48 -19.98 31.32
CA LYS A 217 -8.17 -18.72 31.13
C LYS A 217 -7.17 -17.54 31.15
N ILE A 218 -7.03 -16.84 30.04
CA ILE A 218 -6.14 -15.68 29.91
C ILE A 218 -6.86 -14.41 30.36
N PHE A 219 -8.07 -14.19 29.87
CA PHE A 219 -8.82 -12.96 30.11
C PHE A 219 -9.77 -13.09 31.29
N PRO A 220 -9.85 -12.09 32.19
CA PRO A 220 -10.85 -12.07 33.26
C PRO A 220 -12.27 -11.94 32.71
N ASN A 221 -13.28 -12.40 33.47
CA ASN A 221 -14.69 -12.30 33.05
C ASN A 221 -15.24 -10.86 33.05
N SER A 222 -14.55 -9.94 33.71
CA SER A 222 -14.92 -8.54 33.81
C SER A 222 -14.68 -7.75 32.52
N ILE A 223 -13.87 -8.29 31.58
CA ILE A 223 -13.54 -7.56 30.35
C ILE A 223 -14.80 -7.28 29.54
N SER A 224 -15.03 -5.99 29.30
CA SER A 224 -16.09 -5.45 28.46
C SER A 224 -15.55 -4.87 27.15
N VAL A 225 -14.32 -4.35 27.15
CA VAL A 225 -13.63 -3.82 25.96
C VAL A 225 -12.32 -4.58 25.79
N LEU A 226 -12.17 -5.22 24.64
CA LEU A 226 -10.94 -5.94 24.26
C LEU A 226 -10.51 -5.49 22.85
N LYS A 227 -9.38 -4.81 22.77
CA LYS A 227 -8.79 -4.37 21.51
C LYS A 227 -7.39 -4.96 21.35
N LEU A 228 -7.22 -5.69 20.26
CA LEU A 228 -6.01 -6.40 19.85
C LEU A 228 -5.74 -6.18 18.34
N ALA A 229 -6.02 -4.98 17.85
CA ALA A 229 -5.80 -4.68 16.44
C ALA A 229 -4.30 -4.57 16.13
N GLY A 230 -3.83 -5.17 15.02
CA GLY A 230 -2.43 -5.08 14.59
C GLY A 230 -1.43 -5.78 15.50
N CYS A 231 -1.85 -6.83 16.23
CA CYS A 231 -1.03 -7.51 17.22
C CYS A 231 -0.27 -8.74 16.69
N GLN A 232 -0.15 -8.95 15.38
CA GLN A 232 0.49 -10.12 14.77
C GLN A 232 -0.16 -11.46 15.15
N LEU A 233 -1.45 -11.45 15.51
CA LEU A 233 -2.15 -12.64 15.99
C LEU A 233 -2.56 -13.55 14.84
N ASP A 234 -2.48 -14.86 15.12
CA ASP A 234 -3.01 -15.91 14.28
C ASP A 234 -4.12 -16.71 14.99
N ASN A 235 -4.56 -17.79 14.37
CA ASN A 235 -5.65 -18.62 14.92
C ASN A 235 -5.29 -19.34 16.23
N SER A 236 -4.03 -19.40 16.60
CA SER A 236 -3.55 -20.18 17.77
C SER A 236 -4.09 -19.62 19.07
N ILE A 237 -4.18 -18.29 19.21
CA ILE A 237 -4.58 -17.62 20.45
C ILE A 237 -6.05 -17.91 20.84
N PHE A 238 -6.93 -18.12 19.87
CA PHE A 238 -8.35 -18.40 20.11
C PHE A 238 -8.73 -19.86 19.89
N SER A 239 -7.80 -20.74 19.56
CA SER A 239 -8.04 -22.18 19.38
C SER A 239 -8.26 -22.89 20.71
N SER A 240 -7.83 -22.30 21.81
CA SER A 240 -7.92 -22.88 23.15
C SER A 240 -9.25 -22.52 23.85
N VAL A 241 -9.55 -23.26 24.92
CA VAL A 241 -10.74 -23.15 25.79
C VAL A 241 -10.95 -21.74 26.39
N SER A 242 -10.00 -20.83 26.18
CA SER A 242 -9.88 -19.51 26.83
C SER A 242 -11.01 -18.53 26.52
N CYS A 243 -11.62 -18.59 25.34
CA CYS A 243 -12.58 -17.56 24.89
C CYS A 243 -14.04 -17.87 25.25
N LYS A 244 -14.35 -19.10 25.70
CA LYS A 244 -15.73 -19.48 26.05
C LYS A 244 -16.32 -18.66 27.20
N ASN A 245 -15.51 -17.95 27.96
CA ASN A 245 -15.89 -17.19 29.15
C ASN A 245 -15.96 -15.66 28.91
N LEU A 246 -15.66 -15.19 27.69
CA LEU A 246 -15.78 -13.78 27.34
C LEU A 246 -17.25 -13.46 27.01
N THR A 247 -18.11 -13.43 28.02
CA THR A 247 -19.57 -13.22 27.85
C THR A 247 -20.01 -11.79 28.18
N SER A 248 -19.09 -10.96 28.66
CA SER A 248 -19.36 -9.57 29.08
C SER A 248 -18.91 -8.53 28.06
N LEU A 249 -18.43 -8.97 26.88
CA LEU A 249 -17.90 -8.06 25.86
C LEU A 249 -18.98 -7.13 25.31
N VAL A 250 -18.64 -5.86 25.30
CA VAL A 250 -19.37 -4.77 24.65
C VAL A 250 -18.65 -4.31 23.38
N SER A 251 -17.31 -4.33 23.38
CA SER A 251 -16.50 -3.99 22.23
C SER A 251 -15.36 -5.02 22.04
N LEU A 252 -15.24 -5.50 20.81
CA LEU A 252 -14.17 -6.41 20.39
C LEU A 252 -13.55 -5.89 19.10
N ASP A 253 -12.23 -5.67 19.13
CA ASP A 253 -11.44 -5.31 17.94
C ASP A 253 -10.28 -6.29 17.76
N LEU A 254 -10.26 -7.00 16.63
CA LEU A 254 -9.25 -7.96 16.20
C LEU A 254 -8.74 -7.62 14.80
N ALA A 255 -8.94 -6.40 14.33
CA ALA A 255 -8.56 -5.98 12.98
C ALA A 255 -7.03 -6.06 12.75
N TYR A 256 -6.59 -6.05 11.50
CA TYR A 256 -5.16 -5.99 11.12
C TYR A 256 -4.33 -7.11 11.75
N ASN A 257 -4.82 -8.35 11.69
CA ASN A 257 -4.12 -9.54 12.18
C ASN A 257 -4.01 -10.62 11.08
N HIS A 258 -3.56 -11.82 11.43
CA HIS A 258 -3.33 -12.91 10.48
C HIS A 258 -4.34 -14.06 10.62
N PHE A 259 -5.55 -13.78 11.11
CA PHE A 259 -6.58 -14.81 11.23
C PHE A 259 -7.01 -15.31 9.86
N ASN A 260 -6.97 -16.64 9.63
CA ASN A 260 -7.22 -17.23 8.31
C ASN A 260 -8.26 -18.39 8.33
N HIS A 261 -9.05 -18.51 9.39
CA HIS A 261 -10.11 -19.49 9.55
C HIS A 261 -11.48 -18.89 9.17
N SER A 262 -12.54 -19.66 9.42
CA SER A 262 -13.90 -19.15 9.34
C SER A 262 -14.20 -18.20 10.50
N PHE A 263 -15.32 -17.45 10.38
CA PHE A 263 -15.80 -16.54 11.43
C PHE A 263 -15.71 -17.16 12.83
N PRO A 264 -15.19 -16.45 13.84
CA PRO A 264 -15.00 -16.97 15.20
C PRO A 264 -16.35 -17.12 15.94
N LEU A 265 -16.93 -18.32 15.90
CA LEU A 265 -18.29 -18.60 16.43
C LEU A 265 -18.46 -18.33 17.92
N TRP A 266 -17.39 -18.25 18.72
CA TRP A 266 -17.48 -17.90 20.13
C TRP A 266 -17.97 -16.44 20.33
N VAL A 267 -17.78 -15.56 19.38
CA VAL A 267 -18.21 -14.16 19.42
C VAL A 267 -19.73 -14.05 19.51
N VAL A 268 -20.50 -14.94 18.83
CA VAL A 268 -21.95 -14.87 18.79
C VAL A 268 -22.64 -15.19 20.13
N ASN A 269 -21.88 -15.67 21.12
CA ASN A 269 -22.36 -15.89 22.48
C ASN A 269 -22.45 -14.60 23.31
N ASN A 270 -21.93 -13.48 22.79
CA ASN A 270 -21.90 -12.18 23.46
C ASN A 270 -23.09 -11.31 23.00
N SER A 271 -24.28 -11.60 23.44
CA SER A 271 -25.48 -10.85 23.03
C SER A 271 -25.48 -9.35 23.40
N GLY A 272 -24.59 -8.96 24.34
CA GLY A 272 -24.34 -7.56 24.72
C GLY A 272 -23.33 -6.82 23.84
N LEU A 273 -22.75 -7.48 22.82
CA LEU A 273 -21.74 -6.87 21.97
C LEU A 273 -22.35 -5.75 21.13
N VAL A 274 -21.76 -4.55 21.26
CA VAL A 274 -22.15 -3.33 20.55
C VAL A 274 -21.25 -3.05 19.36
N GLN A 275 -19.96 -3.37 19.46
CA GLN A 275 -18.99 -3.16 18.41
C GLN A 275 -18.19 -4.43 18.16
N LEU A 276 -18.14 -4.84 16.90
CA LEU A 276 -17.30 -5.95 16.42
C LEU A 276 -16.50 -5.48 15.21
N ASN A 277 -15.19 -5.50 15.35
CA ASN A 277 -14.26 -5.25 14.27
C ASN A 277 -13.33 -6.47 14.11
N ILE A 278 -13.37 -7.12 12.95
CA ILE A 278 -12.45 -8.19 12.54
C ILE A 278 -11.93 -7.93 11.12
N GLY A 279 -11.96 -6.67 10.69
CA GLY A 279 -11.49 -6.24 9.38
C GLY A 279 -9.99 -6.47 9.17
N SER A 280 -9.54 -6.37 7.95
CA SER A 280 -8.12 -6.49 7.57
C SER A 280 -7.46 -7.75 8.15
N ASN A 281 -8.00 -8.90 7.74
CA ASN A 281 -7.53 -10.22 8.11
C ASN A 281 -7.63 -11.18 6.89
N ASN A 282 -7.44 -12.47 7.12
CA ASN A 282 -7.60 -13.50 6.09
C ASN A 282 -8.78 -14.46 6.40
N PHE A 283 -9.81 -13.99 7.14
CA PHE A 283 -10.99 -14.80 7.43
C PHE A 283 -11.67 -15.25 6.15
N ARG A 284 -12.20 -16.49 6.13
CA ARG A 284 -12.78 -17.09 4.93
C ARG A 284 -14.04 -17.88 5.22
N GLY A 285 -14.76 -18.24 4.14
CA GLY A 285 -16.03 -18.91 4.23
C GLY A 285 -17.21 -17.95 4.40
N PRO A 286 -18.43 -18.46 4.62
CA PRO A 286 -19.61 -17.62 4.74
C PRO A 286 -19.74 -16.98 6.11
N ILE A 287 -20.41 -15.82 6.18
CA ILE A 287 -20.86 -15.24 7.45
C ILE A 287 -21.87 -16.19 8.09
N PRO A 288 -21.70 -16.56 9.38
CA PRO A 288 -22.62 -17.49 10.03
C PRO A 288 -23.99 -16.84 10.31
N LYS A 289 -25.07 -17.59 10.06
CA LYS A 289 -26.44 -17.14 10.37
C LYS A 289 -26.63 -16.77 11.85
N SER A 290 -25.88 -17.42 12.75
CA SER A 290 -25.92 -17.16 14.19
C SER A 290 -25.50 -15.75 14.60
N LEU A 291 -24.88 -14.96 13.70
CA LEU A 291 -24.57 -13.55 13.93
C LEU A 291 -25.83 -12.75 14.28
N GLU A 292 -27.02 -13.19 13.84
CA GLU A 292 -28.34 -12.60 14.20
C GLU A 292 -28.61 -12.51 15.71
N SER A 293 -27.86 -13.27 16.56
CA SER A 293 -28.02 -13.23 18.02
C SER A 293 -27.44 -11.97 18.67
N LEU A 294 -26.54 -11.24 17.95
CA LEU A 294 -25.90 -10.02 18.45
C LEU A 294 -26.83 -8.79 18.32
N THR A 295 -28.02 -8.84 18.91
CA THR A 295 -29.06 -7.82 18.72
C THR A 295 -28.71 -6.44 19.30
N ALA A 296 -27.66 -6.32 20.11
CA ALA A 296 -27.12 -5.06 20.60
C ALA A 296 -26.13 -4.38 19.62
N LEU A 297 -25.73 -5.07 18.55
CA LEU A 297 -24.66 -4.62 17.67
C LEU A 297 -25.04 -3.34 16.93
N SER A 298 -24.19 -2.32 17.08
CA SER A 298 -24.28 -1.02 16.41
C SER A 298 -23.22 -0.87 15.31
N LYS A 299 -22.02 -1.45 15.50
CA LYS A 299 -20.97 -1.46 14.48
C LYS A 299 -20.54 -2.89 14.18
N LEU A 300 -20.58 -3.25 12.90
CA LEU A 300 -20.01 -4.48 12.35
C LEU A 300 -19.01 -4.12 11.27
N ASP A 301 -17.77 -4.50 11.48
CA ASP A 301 -16.69 -4.34 10.52
C ASP A 301 -16.02 -5.69 10.27
N ILE A 302 -16.20 -6.22 9.06
CA ILE A 302 -15.59 -7.44 8.55
C ILE A 302 -14.92 -7.20 7.20
N SER A 303 -14.64 -5.93 6.90
CA SER A 303 -14.00 -5.49 5.66
C SER A 303 -12.61 -6.10 5.48
N ASP A 304 -12.11 -6.06 4.25
CA ASP A 304 -10.76 -6.51 3.90
C ASP A 304 -10.44 -7.92 4.45
N ASN A 305 -11.19 -8.89 3.93
CA ASN A 305 -11.08 -10.30 4.29
C ASN A 305 -11.33 -11.21 3.07
N ASN A 306 -11.36 -12.51 3.28
CA ASN A 306 -11.66 -13.51 2.25
C ASN A 306 -13.04 -14.17 2.47
N PHE A 307 -14.00 -13.47 3.07
CA PHE A 307 -15.36 -13.97 3.22
C PHE A 307 -16.04 -14.17 1.87
N GLN A 308 -16.84 -15.21 1.75
CA GLN A 308 -17.46 -15.62 0.47
C GLN A 308 -18.90 -16.08 0.63
N GLY A 309 -19.59 -16.25 -0.50
CA GLY A 309 -21.00 -16.62 -0.53
C GLY A 309 -21.92 -15.41 -0.48
N TYR A 310 -23.17 -15.62 -0.09
CA TYR A 310 -24.16 -14.56 -0.04
C TYR A 310 -24.09 -13.79 1.29
N ILE A 311 -24.37 -12.48 1.27
CA ILE A 311 -24.59 -11.71 2.48
C ILE A 311 -25.85 -12.26 3.16
N PRO A 312 -25.76 -12.75 4.44
CA PRO A 312 -26.89 -13.45 5.04
C PRO A 312 -28.04 -12.53 5.39
N GLN A 313 -29.24 -12.82 4.91
CA GLN A 313 -30.46 -12.04 5.18
C GLN A 313 -30.76 -11.89 6.69
N SER A 314 -30.21 -12.77 7.53
CA SER A 314 -30.33 -12.69 8.99
C SER A 314 -29.74 -11.43 9.61
N LEU A 315 -28.78 -10.73 8.92
CA LEU A 315 -28.23 -9.44 9.40
C LEU A 315 -29.33 -8.38 9.62
N VAL A 316 -30.45 -8.46 8.91
CA VAL A 316 -31.59 -7.55 9.08
C VAL A 316 -32.16 -7.55 10.50
N LYS A 317 -31.94 -8.62 11.29
CA LYS A 317 -32.35 -8.69 12.70
C LYS A 317 -31.52 -7.78 13.62
N LEU A 318 -30.38 -7.29 13.14
CA LEU A 318 -29.49 -6.36 13.88
C LEU A 318 -30.05 -4.92 13.79
N SER A 319 -31.24 -4.69 14.35
CA SER A 319 -31.98 -3.44 14.20
C SER A 319 -31.27 -2.19 14.79
N LYS A 320 -30.26 -2.36 15.62
CA LYS A 320 -29.44 -1.26 16.17
C LYS A 320 -28.23 -0.93 15.30
N LEU A 321 -28.02 -1.64 14.18
CA LEU A 321 -26.85 -1.48 13.35
C LEU A 321 -26.84 -0.09 12.72
N ALA A 322 -25.81 0.69 13.03
CA ALA A 322 -25.53 2.01 12.49
C ALA A 322 -24.41 1.96 11.45
N HIS A 323 -23.39 1.15 11.66
CA HIS A 323 -22.25 1.05 10.77
C HIS A 323 -22.06 -0.39 10.30
N LEU A 324 -22.14 -0.63 8.99
CA LEU A 324 -21.92 -1.91 8.35
C LEU A 324 -20.81 -1.80 7.30
N TYR A 325 -19.65 -2.39 7.60
CA TYR A 325 -18.52 -2.51 6.67
C TYR A 325 -18.32 -3.98 6.31
N ILE A 326 -18.56 -4.32 5.06
CA ILE A 326 -18.35 -5.66 4.49
C ILE A 326 -17.57 -5.58 3.16
N ASP A 327 -17.01 -4.43 2.88
CA ASP A 327 -16.22 -4.16 1.68
C ASP A 327 -14.95 -5.03 1.61
N SER A 328 -14.34 -5.06 0.42
CA SER A 328 -13.09 -5.80 0.15
C SER A 328 -13.17 -7.26 0.60
N ASN A 329 -14.15 -7.98 0.05
CA ASN A 329 -14.39 -9.40 0.30
C ASN A 329 -14.77 -10.13 -1.02
N GLN A 330 -15.24 -11.37 -0.93
CA GLN A 330 -15.65 -12.18 -2.08
C GLN A 330 -17.15 -12.51 -2.06
N PHE A 331 -17.99 -11.59 -1.54
CA PHE A 331 -19.44 -11.80 -1.50
C PHE A 331 -20.05 -11.75 -2.90
N ILE A 332 -21.00 -12.67 -3.16
CA ILE A 332 -21.70 -12.83 -4.44
C ILE A 332 -23.20 -12.61 -4.29
N GLY A 333 -23.90 -12.48 -5.42
CA GLY A 333 -25.36 -12.36 -5.50
C GLY A 333 -25.83 -10.93 -5.36
N SER A 334 -27.12 -10.72 -5.09
CA SER A 334 -27.73 -9.40 -5.03
C SER A 334 -27.86 -8.88 -3.60
N LEU A 335 -27.80 -7.57 -3.45
CA LEU A 335 -28.15 -6.90 -2.20
C LEU A 335 -29.68 -6.97 -2.01
N SER A 336 -30.14 -7.61 -0.94
CA SER A 336 -31.57 -7.83 -0.69
C SER A 336 -32.27 -6.54 -0.27
N GLU A 337 -33.51 -6.31 -0.76
CA GLU A 337 -34.37 -5.22 -0.30
C GLU A 337 -34.63 -5.25 1.22
N SER A 338 -34.50 -6.40 1.87
CA SER A 338 -34.69 -6.50 3.32
C SER A 338 -33.69 -5.66 4.12
N TYR A 339 -32.49 -5.33 3.58
CA TYR A 339 -31.53 -4.46 4.27
C TYR A 339 -32.04 -3.03 4.46
N CYS A 340 -33.02 -2.59 3.70
CA CYS A 340 -33.66 -1.29 3.88
C CYS A 340 -34.46 -1.17 5.19
N HIS A 341 -34.73 -2.28 5.90
CA HIS A 341 -35.31 -2.22 7.23
C HIS A 341 -34.32 -1.83 8.34
N LEU A 342 -33.03 -1.74 8.03
CA LEU A 342 -32.00 -1.26 8.96
C LEU A 342 -32.01 0.27 9.03
N SER A 343 -33.09 0.85 9.50
CA SER A 343 -33.37 2.30 9.52
C SER A 343 -32.37 3.13 10.33
N ASN A 344 -31.56 2.50 11.19
CA ASN A 344 -30.51 3.18 11.97
C ASN A 344 -29.18 3.28 11.23
N LEU A 345 -29.05 2.71 10.00
CA LEU A 345 -27.79 2.76 9.26
C LEU A 345 -27.39 4.21 8.94
N GLU A 346 -26.21 4.54 9.37
CA GLU A 346 -25.46 5.77 9.07
C GLU A 346 -24.39 5.53 8.00
N ILE A 347 -23.77 4.33 8.01
CA ILE A 347 -22.76 3.93 7.05
C ILE A 347 -23.09 2.54 6.50
N LEU A 348 -23.14 2.44 5.16
CA LEU A 348 -23.25 1.19 4.43
C LEU A 348 -22.10 1.08 3.42
N SER A 349 -21.13 0.20 3.69
CA SER A 349 -20.03 -0.13 2.78
C SER A 349 -20.09 -1.59 2.36
N VAL A 350 -20.33 -1.81 1.06
CA VAL A 350 -20.36 -3.14 0.41
C VAL A 350 -19.45 -3.19 -0.82
N SER A 351 -18.59 -2.19 -0.97
CA SER A 351 -17.69 -2.04 -2.12
C SER A 351 -16.70 -3.20 -2.25
N GLU A 352 -16.02 -3.29 -3.40
CA GLU A 352 -14.95 -4.25 -3.65
C GLU A 352 -15.37 -5.70 -3.35
N ASN A 353 -16.48 -6.11 -3.96
CA ASN A 353 -17.02 -7.45 -3.85
C ASN A 353 -17.42 -8.01 -5.23
N GLN A 354 -18.11 -9.13 -5.26
CA GLN A 354 -18.67 -9.73 -6.47
C GLN A 354 -20.20 -9.68 -6.48
N LEU A 355 -20.78 -8.65 -5.84
CA LEU A 355 -22.21 -8.44 -5.80
C LEU A 355 -22.72 -8.05 -7.19
N SER A 356 -23.93 -8.51 -7.53
CA SER A 356 -24.52 -8.35 -8.86
C SER A 356 -26.01 -8.04 -8.80
N GLY A 357 -26.59 -7.74 -9.97
CA GLY A 357 -27.99 -7.35 -10.08
C GLY A 357 -28.23 -5.88 -9.73
N ASN A 358 -29.49 -5.51 -9.53
CA ASN A 358 -29.86 -4.12 -9.31
C ASN A 358 -29.56 -3.65 -7.88
N ILE A 359 -29.16 -2.41 -7.73
CA ILE A 359 -29.13 -1.73 -6.44
C ILE A 359 -30.59 -1.55 -5.98
N PRO A 360 -30.95 -1.95 -4.74
CA PRO A 360 -32.32 -1.82 -4.25
C PRO A 360 -32.78 -0.36 -4.15
N LYS A 361 -33.92 -0.02 -4.73
CA LYS A 361 -34.47 1.35 -4.68
C LYS A 361 -34.76 1.83 -3.27
N CYS A 362 -35.14 0.91 -2.39
CA CYS A 362 -35.44 1.20 -0.98
C CYS A 362 -34.21 1.69 -0.19
N ILE A 363 -32.98 1.62 -0.71
CA ILE A 363 -31.83 2.28 -0.07
C ILE A 363 -32.12 3.77 0.16
N GLY A 364 -32.87 4.42 -0.77
CA GLY A 364 -33.29 5.80 -0.60
C GLY A 364 -34.23 6.05 0.60
N GLU A 365 -34.68 5.03 1.32
CA GLU A 365 -35.50 5.15 2.53
C GLU A 365 -34.64 5.20 3.81
N LEU A 366 -33.34 4.90 3.73
CA LEU A 366 -32.40 4.90 4.85
C LEU A 366 -31.95 6.35 5.19
N SER A 367 -32.87 7.15 5.71
CA SER A 367 -32.70 8.60 5.90
C SER A 367 -31.55 9.01 6.85
N ASN A 368 -31.03 8.09 7.65
CA ASN A 368 -29.88 8.33 8.52
C ASN A 368 -28.53 8.15 7.81
N LEU A 369 -28.51 7.59 6.57
CA LEU A 369 -27.27 7.38 5.85
C LEU A 369 -26.52 8.70 5.60
N SER A 370 -25.29 8.73 6.08
CA SER A 370 -24.29 9.76 5.81
C SER A 370 -23.26 9.28 4.78
N GLU A 371 -23.08 7.95 4.67
CA GLU A 371 -22.09 7.34 3.80
C GLU A 371 -22.64 6.08 3.12
N LEU A 372 -22.57 6.05 1.78
CA LEU A 372 -22.99 4.94 0.94
C LEU A 372 -21.87 4.55 -0.03
N ARG A 373 -21.23 3.38 0.19
CA ARG A 373 -20.15 2.85 -0.64
C ARG A 373 -20.58 1.58 -1.36
N LEU A 374 -20.68 1.66 -2.70
CA LEU A 374 -21.16 0.59 -3.58
C LEU A 374 -20.18 0.27 -4.70
N HIS A 375 -18.99 0.86 -4.73
CA HIS A 375 -18.05 0.75 -5.86
C HIS A 375 -17.45 -0.66 -5.98
N ASP A 376 -16.87 -0.95 -7.13
CA ASP A 376 -16.16 -2.19 -7.47
C ASP A 376 -16.95 -3.48 -7.24
N ASN A 377 -18.19 -3.46 -7.75
CA ASN A 377 -19.06 -4.63 -7.83
C ASN A 377 -19.54 -4.85 -9.28
N TYR A 378 -20.46 -5.78 -9.50
CA TYR A 378 -21.05 -6.11 -10.81
C TYR A 378 -22.52 -5.67 -10.87
N TRP A 379 -22.83 -4.43 -10.44
CA TRP A 379 -24.17 -3.88 -10.45
C TRP A 379 -24.70 -3.74 -11.86
N ASP A 380 -25.97 -4.04 -12.07
CA ASP A 380 -26.70 -3.89 -13.35
C ASP A 380 -27.85 -2.89 -13.19
N GLY A 381 -28.50 -2.58 -14.33
CA GLY A 381 -29.68 -1.74 -14.35
C GLY A 381 -29.39 -0.26 -14.26
N PHE A 382 -30.08 0.46 -13.38
CA PHE A 382 -29.96 1.91 -13.30
C PHE A 382 -30.09 2.43 -11.87
N VAL A 383 -29.37 3.52 -11.59
CA VAL A 383 -29.57 4.35 -10.39
C VAL A 383 -30.43 5.55 -10.78
N SER A 384 -31.51 5.78 -10.06
CA SER A 384 -32.42 6.91 -10.25
C SER A 384 -32.55 7.72 -8.96
N GLU A 385 -33.26 8.85 -9.03
CA GLU A 385 -33.57 9.69 -7.87
C GLU A 385 -34.20 8.91 -6.71
N HIS A 386 -34.95 7.84 -6.96
CA HIS A 386 -35.57 7.00 -5.93
C HIS A 386 -34.56 6.34 -4.98
N HIS A 387 -33.35 6.10 -5.46
CA HIS A 387 -32.26 5.54 -4.63
C HIS A 387 -31.65 6.56 -3.68
N LEU A 388 -31.93 7.86 -3.87
CA LEU A 388 -31.26 8.95 -3.17
C LEU A 388 -32.23 9.97 -2.53
N MET A 389 -33.54 9.91 -2.83
CA MET A 389 -34.49 11.00 -2.61
C MET A 389 -34.74 11.37 -1.15
N ASN A 390 -34.51 10.48 -0.18
CA ASN A 390 -34.71 10.76 1.24
C ASN A 390 -33.40 10.75 2.05
N LEU A 391 -32.24 10.63 1.40
CA LEU A 391 -30.94 10.56 2.07
C LEU A 391 -30.45 11.95 2.49
N THR A 392 -31.22 12.63 3.33
CA THR A 392 -30.96 14.04 3.68
C THR A 392 -29.65 14.30 4.41
N ARG A 393 -29.00 13.26 4.95
CA ARG A 393 -27.72 13.34 5.66
C ARG A 393 -26.54 12.87 4.83
N LEU A 394 -26.77 12.46 3.56
CA LEU A 394 -25.74 11.88 2.74
C LEU A 394 -24.63 12.89 2.42
N LYS A 395 -23.40 12.52 2.76
CA LYS A 395 -22.17 13.29 2.52
C LYS A 395 -21.20 12.58 1.60
N TRP A 396 -21.16 11.24 1.67
CA TRP A 396 -20.22 10.45 0.89
C TRP A 396 -20.98 9.41 0.06
N LEU A 397 -20.75 9.46 -1.24
CA LEU A 397 -21.36 8.56 -2.19
C LEU A 397 -20.31 7.99 -3.14
N THR A 398 -20.09 6.69 -3.11
CA THR A 398 -19.21 6.02 -4.06
C THR A 398 -19.95 4.89 -4.77
N ILE A 399 -19.99 4.93 -6.11
CA ILE A 399 -20.66 3.94 -6.94
C ILE A 399 -19.79 3.63 -8.15
N SER A 400 -19.51 2.36 -8.37
CA SER A 400 -18.97 1.91 -9.66
C SER A 400 -19.50 0.52 -10.00
N SER A 401 -19.37 0.14 -11.26
CA SER A 401 -19.73 -1.20 -11.69
C SER A 401 -18.78 -1.74 -12.75
N LYS A 402 -18.44 -3.01 -12.60
CA LYS A 402 -17.73 -3.81 -13.60
C LYS A 402 -18.68 -4.40 -14.65
N SER A 403 -19.97 -4.04 -14.59
CA SER A 403 -21.06 -4.46 -15.50
C SER A 403 -21.73 -3.22 -16.16
N ASN A 404 -23.03 -3.26 -16.43
CA ASN A 404 -23.75 -2.23 -17.16
C ASN A 404 -24.69 -1.41 -16.26
N LEU A 405 -24.13 -0.63 -15.34
CA LEU A 405 -24.91 0.28 -14.51
C LEU A 405 -25.01 1.66 -15.17
N VAL A 406 -26.21 2.23 -15.23
CA VAL A 406 -26.49 3.53 -15.83
C VAL A 406 -27.05 4.51 -14.79
N LEU A 407 -26.58 5.74 -14.81
CA LEU A 407 -27.18 6.81 -14.02
C LEU A 407 -28.36 7.41 -14.82
N ASN A 408 -29.58 7.24 -14.29
CA ASN A 408 -30.81 7.73 -14.89
C ASN A 408 -31.57 8.63 -13.91
N ILE A 409 -31.03 9.80 -13.67
CA ILE A 409 -31.59 10.82 -12.75
C ILE A 409 -32.12 11.98 -13.59
N SER A 410 -33.34 12.46 -13.28
CA SER A 410 -33.97 13.60 -13.97
C SER A 410 -33.10 14.85 -13.82
N SER A 411 -32.98 15.63 -14.93
CA SER A 411 -32.27 16.91 -14.93
C SER A 411 -32.91 17.96 -13.99
N GLU A 412 -34.21 17.83 -13.71
CA GLU A 412 -34.94 18.76 -12.84
C GLU A 412 -34.87 18.38 -11.37
N TRP A 413 -34.37 17.18 -11.06
CA TRP A 413 -34.28 16.72 -9.68
C TRP A 413 -33.29 17.53 -8.85
N GLU A 414 -33.75 17.91 -7.67
CA GLU A 414 -32.93 18.59 -6.65
C GLU A 414 -32.63 17.63 -5.51
N PRO A 415 -31.34 17.30 -5.28
CA PRO A 415 -30.97 16.40 -4.18
C PRO A 415 -31.24 17.05 -2.82
N PRO A 416 -31.76 16.30 -1.83
CA PRO A 416 -32.02 16.83 -0.50
C PRO A 416 -30.75 16.93 0.37
N PHE A 417 -29.58 16.70 -0.19
CA PHE A 417 -28.27 16.66 0.46
C PHE A 417 -27.23 17.51 -0.25
N GLN A 418 -26.14 17.81 0.44
CA GLN A 418 -24.90 18.32 -0.14
C GLN A 418 -23.78 17.33 0.13
N LEU A 419 -23.15 16.85 -0.93
CA LEU A 419 -22.07 15.88 -0.85
C LEU A 419 -20.75 16.57 -0.55
N GLU A 420 -19.99 16.00 0.38
CA GLU A 420 -18.58 16.35 0.61
C GLU A 420 -17.66 15.54 -0.33
N ARG A 421 -18.03 14.29 -0.59
CA ARG A 421 -17.27 13.41 -1.48
C ARG A 421 -18.18 12.58 -2.37
N ILE A 422 -17.82 12.54 -3.66
CA ILE A 422 -18.48 11.66 -4.62
C ILE A 422 -17.43 10.96 -5.49
N ALA A 423 -17.60 9.66 -5.69
CA ALA A 423 -16.85 8.87 -6.65
C ALA A 423 -17.83 8.05 -7.50
N MET A 424 -17.86 8.31 -8.79
CA MET A 424 -18.60 7.55 -9.79
C MET A 424 -17.61 7.05 -10.83
N MET A 425 -17.40 5.72 -10.86
CA MET A 425 -16.40 5.13 -11.74
C MET A 425 -17.06 4.05 -12.61
N SER A 426 -16.69 4.03 -13.90
CA SER A 426 -17.21 3.04 -14.85
C SER A 426 -18.73 3.00 -14.89
N LEU A 427 -19.35 4.20 -14.91
CA LEU A 427 -20.78 4.41 -15.02
C LEU A 427 -21.10 5.26 -16.24
N LYS A 428 -22.21 5.03 -16.88
CA LYS A 428 -22.67 5.92 -17.96
C LYS A 428 -23.36 7.14 -17.36
N VAL A 429 -22.61 8.24 -17.19
CA VAL A 429 -23.07 9.55 -16.67
C VAL A 429 -23.22 10.58 -17.78
N GLY A 430 -22.21 10.66 -18.67
CA GLY A 430 -22.11 11.65 -19.75
C GLY A 430 -23.21 11.61 -20.81
N PRO A 431 -23.16 12.51 -21.81
CA PRO A 431 -22.01 13.36 -22.20
C PRO A 431 -21.80 14.62 -21.37
N CYS A 432 -22.81 15.12 -20.67
CA CYS A 432 -22.70 16.34 -19.86
C CYS A 432 -22.70 15.99 -18.36
N ILE A 433 -22.04 16.82 -17.55
CA ILE A 433 -22.19 16.75 -16.09
C ILE A 433 -23.66 16.96 -15.71
N PRO A 434 -24.32 16.06 -14.97
CA PRO A 434 -25.72 16.20 -14.57
C PRO A 434 -25.98 17.47 -13.75
N LEU A 435 -27.12 18.13 -13.95
CA LEU A 435 -27.43 19.38 -13.26
C LEU A 435 -27.51 19.26 -11.76
N TRP A 436 -28.01 18.12 -11.24
CA TRP A 436 -28.04 17.88 -9.81
C TRP A 436 -26.64 17.84 -9.20
N LEU A 437 -25.64 17.37 -9.94
CA LEU A 437 -24.24 17.33 -9.53
C LEU A 437 -23.62 18.74 -9.58
N GLN A 438 -23.99 19.54 -10.57
CA GLN A 438 -23.55 20.93 -10.69
C GLN A 438 -24.07 21.83 -9.55
N ARG A 439 -25.16 21.42 -8.87
CA ARG A 439 -25.74 22.12 -7.71
C ARG A 439 -25.07 21.80 -6.38
N GLN A 440 -24.22 20.80 -6.35
CA GLN A 440 -23.42 20.46 -5.16
C GLN A 440 -22.28 21.49 -5.02
N ARG A 441 -22.15 22.09 -3.84
CA ARG A 441 -21.18 23.18 -3.59
C ARG A 441 -20.21 22.89 -2.46
N GLU A 442 -20.37 21.77 -1.77
CA GLU A 442 -19.58 21.39 -0.62
C GLU A 442 -18.53 20.31 -0.91
N PHE A 443 -18.26 20.05 -2.20
CA PHE A 443 -17.28 19.05 -2.58
C PHE A 443 -15.89 19.35 -2.03
N THR A 444 -15.37 18.42 -1.26
CA THR A 444 -13.94 18.31 -0.97
C THR A 444 -13.26 17.31 -1.90
N GLY A 445 -13.98 16.32 -2.44
CA GLY A 445 -13.48 15.34 -3.38
C GLY A 445 -14.49 14.93 -4.45
N LEU A 446 -14.05 15.00 -5.71
CA LEU A 446 -14.81 14.56 -6.88
C LEU A 446 -14.00 13.58 -7.70
N GLU A 447 -14.57 12.40 -7.97
CA GLU A 447 -14.01 11.39 -8.87
C GLU A 447 -15.09 10.93 -9.85
N LEU A 448 -14.91 11.25 -11.14
CA LEU A 448 -15.80 10.85 -12.23
C LEU A 448 -14.98 10.15 -13.32
N ARG A 449 -14.44 8.99 -12.98
CA ARG A 449 -13.54 8.23 -13.84
C ARG A 449 -14.31 7.28 -14.75
N ASN A 450 -13.99 7.26 -16.04
CA ASN A 450 -14.64 6.38 -17.04
C ASN A 450 -16.17 6.50 -17.02
N THR A 451 -16.65 7.76 -17.14
CA THR A 451 -18.08 8.10 -17.04
C THR A 451 -18.67 8.63 -18.34
N SER A 452 -17.92 8.56 -19.44
CA SER A 452 -18.30 9.05 -20.78
C SER A 452 -18.64 10.55 -20.80
N ILE A 453 -18.02 11.35 -19.95
CA ILE A 453 -18.18 12.79 -19.92
C ILE A 453 -17.34 13.41 -21.04
N SER A 454 -17.96 14.30 -21.85
CA SER A 454 -17.25 15.03 -22.89
C SER A 454 -17.40 16.55 -22.76
N ILE A 455 -18.40 17.00 -22.02
CA ILE A 455 -18.71 18.41 -21.83
C ILE A 455 -18.69 18.76 -20.34
N ILE A 456 -17.84 19.71 -19.99
CA ILE A 456 -17.73 20.25 -18.63
C ILE A 456 -18.13 21.73 -18.68
N PRO A 457 -19.15 22.18 -17.92
CA PRO A 457 -19.47 23.60 -17.82
C PRO A 457 -18.31 24.37 -17.16
N THR A 458 -17.82 25.41 -17.84
CA THR A 458 -16.65 26.19 -17.40
C THR A 458 -16.85 26.79 -16.00
N ASP A 459 -18.00 27.41 -15.75
CA ASP A 459 -18.31 28.07 -14.47
C ASP A 459 -18.37 27.08 -13.33
N TRP A 460 -18.88 25.86 -13.60
CA TRP A 460 -18.90 24.80 -12.61
C TRP A 460 -17.49 24.30 -12.30
N LEU A 461 -16.64 24.12 -13.32
CA LEU A 461 -15.25 23.69 -13.11
C LEU A 461 -14.45 24.72 -12.32
N VAL A 462 -14.63 26.02 -12.61
CA VAL A 462 -14.03 27.12 -11.83
C VAL A 462 -14.45 27.03 -10.35
N SER A 463 -15.75 26.84 -10.11
CA SER A 463 -16.27 26.66 -8.74
C SER A 463 -15.66 25.43 -8.08
N LEU A 464 -15.62 24.29 -8.77
CA LEU A 464 -15.09 23.02 -8.26
C LEU A 464 -13.62 23.15 -7.84
N VAL A 465 -12.73 23.61 -8.74
CA VAL A 465 -11.30 23.71 -8.44
C VAL A 465 -10.98 24.76 -7.37
N SER A 466 -11.91 25.69 -7.09
CA SER A 466 -11.74 26.71 -6.05
C SER A 466 -12.00 26.18 -4.62
N HIS A 467 -12.71 25.07 -4.47
CA HIS A 467 -13.13 24.56 -3.15
C HIS A 467 -12.70 23.10 -2.91
N ALA A 468 -12.58 22.30 -4.00
CA ALA A 468 -12.20 20.90 -3.87
C ALA A 468 -10.73 20.73 -3.47
N TYR A 469 -10.46 19.67 -2.73
CA TYR A 469 -9.14 19.18 -2.41
C TYR A 469 -8.63 18.21 -3.50
N PHE A 470 -9.53 17.39 -4.03
CA PHE A 470 -9.23 16.31 -4.97
C PHE A 470 -10.24 16.33 -6.14
N VAL A 471 -9.73 16.29 -7.39
CA VAL A 471 -10.53 16.18 -8.60
C VAL A 471 -9.90 15.16 -9.55
N ASP A 472 -10.63 14.09 -9.85
CA ASP A 472 -10.27 13.12 -10.90
C ASP A 472 -11.38 13.01 -11.95
N LEU A 473 -11.05 13.35 -13.19
CA LEU A 473 -11.90 13.27 -14.39
C LEU A 473 -11.23 12.38 -15.45
N SER A 474 -10.38 11.48 -15.06
CA SER A 474 -9.64 10.60 -15.96
C SER A 474 -10.53 9.60 -16.70
N ASP A 475 -10.01 9.03 -17.77
CA ASP A 475 -10.70 8.00 -18.58
C ASP A 475 -12.07 8.49 -19.14
N ASN A 476 -12.14 9.72 -19.66
CA ASN A 476 -13.35 10.31 -20.20
C ASN A 476 -13.15 10.78 -21.65
N ASP A 477 -14.17 11.43 -22.22
CA ASP A 477 -14.17 11.94 -23.60
C ASP A 477 -13.98 13.46 -23.66
N ILE A 478 -13.33 14.07 -22.65
CA ILE A 478 -13.21 15.52 -22.50
C ILE A 478 -12.29 16.08 -23.59
N ASN A 479 -12.81 17.05 -24.37
CA ASN A 479 -12.00 17.83 -25.31
C ASN A 479 -11.53 19.15 -24.67
N GLY A 480 -10.29 19.58 -24.96
CA GLY A 480 -9.60 20.61 -24.18
C GLY A 480 -9.92 22.06 -24.50
N GLU A 481 -10.72 22.39 -25.52
CA GLU A 481 -10.91 23.78 -25.96
C GLU A 481 -11.48 24.68 -24.86
N GLN A 482 -12.30 24.12 -23.97
CA GLN A 482 -12.97 24.87 -22.89
C GLN A 482 -12.03 25.18 -21.71
N LEU A 483 -10.99 24.33 -21.47
CA LEU A 483 -10.08 24.50 -20.35
C LEU A 483 -9.08 25.64 -20.55
N LEU A 484 -8.83 26.06 -21.75
CA LEU A 484 -7.85 27.10 -22.08
C LEU A 484 -8.27 28.52 -21.60
N PHE A 485 -9.54 28.74 -21.31
CA PHE A 485 -10.11 30.05 -20.98
C PHE A 485 -10.42 30.20 -19.48
N ILE A 486 -10.07 29.23 -18.66
CA ILE A 486 -10.32 29.29 -17.23
C ILE A 486 -9.36 30.29 -16.59
N SER A 487 -9.92 31.21 -15.79
CA SER A 487 -9.16 32.11 -14.92
C SER A 487 -9.61 31.88 -13.47
N THR A 488 -8.83 31.12 -12.74
CA THR A 488 -9.09 30.88 -11.33
C THR A 488 -7.77 30.86 -10.57
N HIS A 489 -7.86 31.13 -9.26
CA HIS A 489 -6.78 30.94 -8.32
C HIS A 489 -7.34 30.06 -7.19
N SER A 490 -6.63 29.03 -6.82
CA SER A 490 -7.00 28.18 -5.70
C SER A 490 -5.76 27.76 -4.91
N ASN A 491 -5.93 27.75 -3.62
CA ASN A 491 -4.98 27.21 -2.64
C ASN A 491 -5.59 26.05 -1.85
N HIS A 492 -6.57 25.37 -2.43
CA HIS A 492 -7.23 24.20 -1.82
C HIS A 492 -7.01 22.91 -2.59
N LEU A 493 -6.89 22.99 -3.94
CA LEU A 493 -6.76 21.80 -4.76
C LEU A 493 -5.36 21.19 -4.62
N HIS A 494 -5.30 19.93 -4.18
CA HIS A 494 -4.06 19.17 -4.02
C HIS A 494 -3.85 18.15 -5.14
N THR A 495 -4.93 17.58 -5.67
CA THR A 495 -4.84 16.60 -6.75
C THR A 495 -5.74 16.97 -7.91
N LEU A 496 -5.18 16.98 -9.12
CA LEU A 496 -5.91 17.13 -10.37
C LEU A 496 -5.47 16.05 -11.36
N SER A 497 -6.38 15.15 -11.71
CA SER A 497 -6.18 14.14 -12.75
C SER A 497 -7.16 14.38 -13.91
N LEU A 498 -6.61 14.53 -15.11
CA LEU A 498 -7.31 14.66 -16.39
C LEU A 498 -6.76 13.65 -17.40
N SER A 499 -6.11 12.59 -16.92
CA SER A 499 -5.47 11.59 -17.79
C SER A 499 -6.48 10.83 -18.66
N ASN A 500 -5.99 10.23 -19.75
CA ASN A 500 -6.82 9.41 -20.64
C ASN A 500 -8.07 10.16 -21.15
N ASN A 501 -7.86 11.35 -21.71
CA ASN A 501 -8.91 12.17 -22.31
C ASN A 501 -8.50 12.60 -23.73
N TYR A 502 -9.28 13.48 -24.37
CA TYR A 502 -8.98 14.04 -25.69
C TYR A 502 -8.55 15.51 -25.60
N LEU A 503 -7.92 15.92 -24.49
CA LEU A 503 -7.45 17.28 -24.31
C LEU A 503 -6.47 17.65 -25.43
N SER A 504 -6.68 18.79 -26.07
CA SER A 504 -5.88 19.28 -27.20
C SER A 504 -5.50 20.74 -27.03
N GLY A 505 -4.57 21.22 -27.83
CA GLY A 505 -4.04 22.58 -27.71
C GLY A 505 -2.85 22.67 -26.75
N GLY A 506 -2.61 23.85 -26.19
CA GLY A 506 -1.50 24.08 -25.25
C GLY A 506 -1.80 23.63 -23.83
N PHE A 507 -0.79 23.71 -22.97
CA PHE A 507 -0.95 23.46 -21.53
C PHE A 507 -2.00 24.40 -20.91
N PRO A 508 -2.98 23.93 -20.13
CA PRO A 508 -4.00 24.75 -19.49
C PRO A 508 -3.38 25.67 -18.41
N LEU A 509 -3.18 26.94 -18.73
CA LEU A 509 -2.43 27.89 -17.90
C LEU A 509 -3.04 28.18 -16.54
N PHE A 510 -4.35 27.95 -16.33
CA PHE A 510 -4.98 28.11 -15.03
C PHE A 510 -4.37 27.22 -13.95
N ILE A 511 -3.81 26.07 -14.35
CA ILE A 511 -3.16 25.11 -13.44
C ILE A 511 -2.00 25.80 -12.70
N CYS A 512 -1.29 26.73 -13.35
CA CYS A 512 -0.21 27.48 -12.71
C CYS A 512 -0.66 28.36 -11.53
N ASN A 513 -1.95 28.56 -11.36
CA ASN A 513 -2.52 29.35 -10.25
C ASN A 513 -3.04 28.48 -9.09
N LEU A 514 -2.88 27.15 -9.18
CA LEU A 514 -3.29 26.19 -8.16
C LEU A 514 -2.11 25.93 -7.21
N THR A 515 -1.81 26.87 -6.34
CA THR A 515 -0.54 26.91 -5.57
C THR A 515 -0.35 25.77 -4.56
N SER A 516 -1.43 25.13 -4.13
CA SER A 516 -1.37 23.96 -3.24
C SER A 516 -1.37 22.61 -3.96
N LEU A 517 -1.24 22.63 -5.30
CA LEU A 517 -1.30 21.40 -6.08
C LEU A 517 -0.08 20.52 -5.81
N MET A 518 -0.33 19.30 -5.37
CA MET A 518 0.68 18.28 -5.07
C MET A 518 0.78 17.23 -6.19
N ILE A 519 -0.36 16.87 -6.80
CA ILE A 519 -0.42 15.83 -7.84
C ILE A 519 -1.10 16.40 -9.07
N LEU A 520 -0.40 16.35 -10.21
CA LEU A 520 -0.91 16.76 -11.53
C LEU A 520 -0.70 15.65 -12.54
N VAL A 521 -1.81 15.06 -13.02
CA VAL A 521 -1.80 13.98 -14.01
C VAL A 521 -2.57 14.41 -15.27
N LEU A 522 -1.83 14.59 -16.36
CA LEU A 522 -2.35 14.97 -17.69
C LEU A 522 -2.01 13.93 -18.76
N SER A 523 -1.55 12.76 -18.35
CA SER A 523 -1.06 11.71 -19.25
C SER A 523 -2.12 11.19 -20.22
N ASN A 524 -1.67 10.62 -21.35
CA ASN A 524 -2.54 10.04 -22.38
C ASN A 524 -3.60 11.04 -22.90
N ASN A 525 -3.12 12.17 -23.43
CA ASN A 525 -3.93 13.21 -24.05
C ASN A 525 -3.31 13.65 -25.40
N ASN A 526 -3.86 14.69 -26.02
CA ASN A 526 -3.33 15.26 -27.25
C ASN A 526 -2.80 16.70 -27.06
N LEU A 527 -2.34 17.02 -25.84
CA LEU A 527 -1.77 18.32 -25.50
C LEU A 527 -0.47 18.55 -26.24
N SER A 528 -0.22 19.80 -26.65
CA SER A 528 0.91 20.14 -27.51
C SER A 528 1.55 21.49 -27.13
N GLY A 529 2.58 21.91 -27.86
CA GLY A 529 3.34 23.10 -27.53
C GLY A 529 4.35 22.90 -26.40
N GLU A 530 4.81 23.98 -25.81
CA GLU A 530 5.81 23.96 -24.75
C GLU A 530 5.16 23.89 -23.37
N LEU A 531 5.83 23.22 -22.42
CA LEU A 531 5.47 23.33 -21.02
C LEU A 531 5.77 24.76 -20.50
N PRO A 532 4.81 25.39 -19.80
CA PRO A 532 4.98 26.77 -19.37
C PRO A 532 5.95 26.89 -18.19
N LYS A 533 6.71 27.98 -18.17
CA LYS A 533 7.67 28.26 -17.07
C LYS A 533 7.00 28.44 -15.70
N CYS A 534 5.73 28.82 -15.68
CA CYS A 534 4.96 29.00 -14.45
C CYS A 534 4.73 27.72 -13.64
N LEU A 535 4.89 26.53 -14.25
CA LEU A 535 4.87 25.27 -13.51
C LEU A 535 5.88 25.25 -12.35
N GLY A 536 7.06 25.89 -12.52
CA GLY A 536 8.03 26.00 -11.46
C GLY A 536 7.60 26.82 -10.23
N ASN A 537 6.44 27.46 -10.26
CA ASN A 537 5.87 28.18 -9.12
C ASN A 537 5.00 27.29 -8.21
N LEU A 538 4.71 26.06 -8.61
CA LEU A 538 3.91 25.11 -7.84
C LEU A 538 4.81 24.39 -6.80
N SER A 539 5.22 25.09 -5.76
CA SER A 539 6.22 24.61 -4.78
C SER A 539 5.83 23.32 -4.07
N GLU A 540 4.51 23.06 -3.92
CA GLU A 540 3.99 21.87 -3.27
C GLU A 540 3.92 20.64 -4.19
N LEU A 541 4.22 20.81 -5.48
CA LEU A 541 4.07 19.74 -6.46
C LEU A 541 5.05 18.59 -6.18
N SER A 542 4.52 17.43 -5.84
CA SER A 542 5.24 16.19 -5.60
C SER A 542 5.20 15.23 -6.80
N GLU A 543 4.15 15.33 -7.64
CA GLU A 543 3.97 14.46 -8.79
C GLU A 543 3.53 15.26 -10.03
N LEU A 544 4.27 15.07 -11.14
CA LEU A 544 3.95 15.60 -12.45
C LEU A 544 4.00 14.50 -13.50
N ASP A 545 2.85 14.13 -14.02
CA ASP A 545 2.72 13.18 -15.13
C ASP A 545 2.09 13.84 -16.37
N VAL A 546 2.90 13.97 -17.41
CA VAL A 546 2.47 14.47 -18.74
C VAL A 546 2.80 13.47 -19.85
N MET A 547 2.98 12.20 -19.51
CA MET A 547 3.35 11.17 -20.48
C MET A 547 2.30 11.01 -21.59
N ASP A 548 2.71 10.41 -22.71
CA ASP A 548 1.83 10.12 -23.86
C ASP A 548 1.02 11.36 -24.32
N ASN A 549 1.73 12.44 -24.66
CA ASN A 549 1.19 13.68 -25.21
C ASN A 549 2.00 14.14 -26.44
N ASN A 550 1.73 15.34 -26.95
CA ASN A 550 2.44 15.97 -28.05
C ASN A 550 3.26 17.20 -27.62
N PHE A 551 3.62 17.31 -26.34
CA PHE A 551 4.45 18.42 -25.87
C PHE A 551 5.80 18.46 -26.57
N SER A 552 6.27 19.66 -26.88
CA SER A 552 7.48 19.92 -27.68
C SER A 552 8.30 21.05 -27.06
N GLY A 553 9.39 21.44 -27.71
CA GLY A 553 10.30 22.43 -27.16
C GLY A 553 11.21 21.88 -26.08
N ASP A 554 11.92 22.77 -25.42
CA ASP A 554 12.84 22.42 -24.35
C ASP A 554 12.09 22.19 -23.03
N ILE A 555 12.60 21.25 -22.20
CA ILE A 555 12.10 21.08 -20.84
C ILE A 555 12.40 22.35 -20.03
N PRO A 556 11.40 22.99 -19.40
CA PRO A 556 11.60 24.25 -18.70
C PRO A 556 12.61 24.14 -17.53
N VAL A 557 13.58 25.03 -17.49
CA VAL A 557 14.56 25.12 -16.39
C VAL A 557 13.87 25.37 -15.05
N SER A 558 12.70 26.01 -15.06
CA SER A 558 11.90 26.30 -13.86
C SER A 558 11.37 25.05 -13.14
N LEU A 559 11.27 23.88 -13.79
CA LEU A 559 10.90 22.64 -13.12
C LEU A 559 11.91 22.27 -12.02
N GLY A 560 13.18 22.68 -12.15
CA GLY A 560 14.19 22.45 -11.12
C GLY A 560 13.97 23.22 -9.82
N SER A 561 12.98 24.14 -9.74
CA SER A 561 12.59 24.79 -8.48
C SER A 561 11.55 24.01 -7.65
N LEU A 562 11.03 22.89 -8.17
CA LEU A 562 10.04 22.05 -7.50
C LEU A 562 10.71 21.12 -6.46
N GLY A 563 11.12 21.68 -5.33
CA GLY A 563 11.89 20.94 -4.31
C GLY A 563 11.18 19.71 -3.74
N ASN A 564 9.84 19.69 -3.75
CA ASN A 564 9.01 18.58 -3.26
C ASN A 564 8.78 17.48 -4.31
N LEU A 565 9.24 17.66 -5.56
CA LEU A 565 8.95 16.73 -6.65
C LEU A 565 9.63 15.38 -6.42
N THR A 566 8.83 14.33 -6.32
CA THR A 566 9.25 12.92 -6.15
C THR A 566 9.12 12.12 -7.45
N TYR A 567 8.12 12.48 -8.27
CA TYR A 567 7.79 11.78 -9.51
C TYR A 567 7.68 12.77 -10.68
N LEU A 568 8.49 12.55 -11.72
CA LEU A 568 8.46 13.33 -12.96
C LEU A 568 8.40 12.40 -14.16
N ASN A 569 7.26 12.39 -14.85
CA ASN A 569 7.04 11.59 -16.04
C ASN A 569 6.76 12.46 -17.28
N LEU A 570 7.73 12.48 -18.20
CA LEU A 570 7.69 13.19 -19.47
C LEU A 570 7.69 12.22 -20.67
N HIS A 571 7.49 10.91 -20.42
CA HIS A 571 7.61 9.83 -21.38
C HIS A 571 6.73 10.05 -22.62
N ASN A 572 7.22 9.63 -23.80
CA ASN A 572 6.50 9.62 -25.06
C ASN A 572 5.87 10.97 -25.40
N ASN A 573 6.73 11.95 -25.59
CA ASN A 573 6.43 13.31 -26.05
C ASN A 573 7.38 13.71 -27.19
N LYS A 574 7.45 15.00 -27.52
CA LYS A 574 8.34 15.55 -28.54
C LYS A 574 9.34 16.57 -27.95
N PHE A 575 9.67 16.42 -26.66
CA PHE A 575 10.65 17.29 -26.01
C PHE A 575 12.01 17.19 -26.70
N GLN A 576 12.69 18.32 -26.84
CA GLN A 576 13.99 18.42 -27.49
C GLN A 576 15.02 19.10 -26.59
N GLY A 577 16.22 19.31 -27.11
CA GLY A 577 17.29 19.93 -26.35
C GLY A 577 17.86 18.99 -25.28
N LYS A 578 18.20 19.51 -24.12
CA LYS A 578 18.89 18.79 -23.06
C LYS A 578 18.07 18.69 -21.77
N LEU A 579 18.41 17.73 -20.94
CA LEU A 579 17.91 17.71 -19.56
C LEU A 579 18.40 18.97 -18.83
N PRO A 580 17.52 19.75 -18.18
CA PRO A 580 17.90 20.97 -17.51
C PRO A 580 18.92 20.70 -16.39
N LEU A 581 19.98 21.51 -16.33
CA LEU A 581 20.95 21.40 -15.23
C LEU A 581 20.29 21.67 -13.87
N SER A 582 19.22 22.51 -13.84
CA SER A 582 18.46 22.80 -12.63
C SER A 582 17.83 21.57 -11.97
N PHE A 583 17.72 20.44 -12.66
CA PHE A 583 17.23 19.20 -12.04
C PHE A 583 18.12 18.72 -10.89
N HIS A 584 19.38 19.20 -10.81
CA HIS A 584 20.23 18.93 -9.66
C HIS A 584 19.63 19.39 -8.31
N SER A 585 18.69 20.33 -8.34
CA SER A 585 18.02 20.86 -7.14
C SER A 585 16.80 20.05 -6.69
N LEU A 586 16.36 19.05 -7.47
CA LEU A 586 15.22 18.18 -7.14
C LEU A 586 15.64 17.13 -6.10
N ALA A 587 15.88 17.56 -4.87
CA ALA A 587 16.45 16.70 -3.83
C ALA A 587 15.59 15.47 -3.49
N ASN A 588 14.27 15.57 -3.63
CA ASN A 588 13.32 14.49 -3.32
C ASN A 588 12.97 13.58 -4.49
N LEU A 589 13.55 13.81 -5.69
CA LEU A 589 13.16 13.07 -6.88
C LEU A 589 13.54 11.59 -6.79
N VAL A 590 12.53 10.73 -6.92
CA VAL A 590 12.63 9.26 -6.90
C VAL A 590 12.54 8.70 -8.33
N VAL A 591 11.62 9.23 -9.14
CA VAL A 591 11.36 8.79 -10.51
C VAL A 591 11.60 9.92 -11.50
N LEU A 592 12.45 9.65 -12.49
CA LEU A 592 12.58 10.48 -13.69
C LEU A 592 12.41 9.61 -14.92
N ASP A 593 11.28 9.74 -15.60
CA ASP A 593 11.06 9.15 -16.92
C ASP A 593 10.93 10.24 -17.98
N ALA A 594 11.92 10.33 -18.87
CA ALA A 594 11.90 11.18 -20.04
C ALA A 594 12.16 10.36 -21.33
N GLY A 595 11.78 9.08 -21.29
CA GLY A 595 11.91 8.18 -22.43
C GLY A 595 11.06 8.56 -23.62
N LYS A 596 11.38 8.05 -24.81
CA LYS A 596 10.67 8.29 -26.06
C LYS A 596 10.42 9.78 -26.35
N ASN A 597 11.50 10.54 -26.44
CA ASN A 597 11.52 11.95 -26.78
C ASN A 597 12.59 12.25 -27.85
N HIS A 598 12.82 13.52 -28.11
CA HIS A 598 13.90 13.98 -29.02
C HIS A 598 15.04 14.67 -28.25
N LEU A 599 15.22 14.30 -26.99
CA LEU A 599 16.27 14.87 -26.14
C LEU A 599 17.64 14.50 -26.69
N SER A 600 18.54 15.45 -26.68
CA SER A 600 19.91 15.27 -27.15
C SER A 600 20.86 16.00 -26.21
N ASP A 601 22.05 15.59 -26.11
CA ASP A 601 23.20 16.10 -25.37
C ASP A 601 23.92 14.94 -24.69
N ILE A 602 24.95 15.23 -23.94
CA ILE A 602 25.56 14.24 -23.04
C ILE A 602 24.71 14.02 -21.81
N LEU A 603 24.79 12.82 -21.22
CA LEU A 603 24.15 12.54 -19.96
C LEU A 603 24.65 13.48 -18.86
N PRO A 604 23.77 14.06 -18.03
CA PRO A 604 24.17 14.99 -16.99
C PRO A 604 25.16 14.38 -15.98
N GLN A 605 26.14 15.15 -15.59
CA GLN A 605 27.16 14.76 -14.59
C GLN A 605 26.70 15.18 -13.19
N TRP A 606 25.62 14.61 -12.70
CA TRP A 606 25.13 14.91 -11.36
C TRP A 606 26.12 14.44 -10.28
N THR A 607 26.48 15.30 -9.33
CA THR A 607 27.38 14.98 -8.22
C THR A 607 26.63 14.15 -7.14
N ARG A 608 27.37 13.56 -6.18
CA ARG A 608 26.83 12.69 -5.14
C ARG A 608 25.67 13.31 -4.33
N GLU A 609 25.71 14.60 -4.09
CA GLU A 609 24.74 15.33 -3.26
C GLU A 609 23.48 15.73 -4.03
N GLN A 610 23.46 15.59 -5.34
CA GLN A 610 22.35 15.93 -6.21
C GLN A 610 21.49 14.70 -6.46
N LEU A 611 20.16 14.81 -6.37
CA LEU A 611 19.20 13.70 -6.55
C LEU A 611 19.49 12.46 -5.66
N PRO A 612 19.59 12.59 -4.34
CA PRO A 612 20.03 11.49 -3.46
C PRO A 612 19.07 10.31 -3.43
N PHE A 613 17.79 10.55 -3.71
CA PHE A 613 16.73 9.53 -3.66
C PHE A 613 16.33 8.94 -5.01
N LEU A 614 17.05 9.30 -6.11
CA LEU A 614 16.70 8.81 -7.44
C LEU A 614 16.87 7.29 -7.53
N LYS A 615 15.76 6.58 -7.73
CA LYS A 615 15.68 5.10 -7.89
C LYS A 615 15.46 4.68 -9.33
N TYR A 616 14.67 5.44 -10.07
CA TYR A 616 14.22 5.08 -11.41
C TYR A 616 14.64 6.18 -12.39
N LEU A 617 15.63 5.88 -13.25
CA LEU A 617 16.10 6.77 -14.31
C LEU A 617 15.85 6.13 -15.66
N ILE A 618 14.88 6.65 -16.41
CA ILE A 618 14.44 6.13 -17.70
C ILE A 618 14.59 7.22 -18.77
N LEU A 619 15.58 7.03 -19.66
CA LEU A 619 15.92 7.97 -20.74
C LEU A 619 15.94 7.27 -22.12
N ARG A 620 15.32 6.09 -22.23
CA ARG A 620 15.32 5.29 -23.45
C ARG A 620 14.73 6.04 -24.66
N SER A 621 15.11 5.62 -25.87
CA SER A 621 14.55 6.14 -27.13
C SER A 621 14.64 7.66 -27.21
N ASN A 622 15.87 8.16 -27.14
CA ASN A 622 16.27 9.56 -27.30
C ASN A 622 17.52 9.68 -28.17
N SER A 623 18.14 10.83 -28.21
CA SER A 623 19.39 11.08 -28.97
C SER A 623 20.58 11.41 -28.03
N PHE A 624 20.56 10.91 -26.81
CA PHE A 624 21.70 11.10 -25.88
C PHE A 624 22.97 10.45 -26.45
N HIS A 625 24.08 11.16 -26.34
CA HIS A 625 25.37 10.73 -26.89
C HIS A 625 26.52 10.92 -25.89
N GLY A 626 27.75 10.59 -26.29
CA GLY A 626 28.90 10.63 -25.39
C GLY A 626 28.97 9.42 -24.46
N LYS A 627 29.81 9.52 -23.42
CA LYS A 627 30.06 8.43 -22.48
C LYS A 627 29.05 8.46 -21.31
N ILE A 628 28.80 7.31 -20.71
CA ILE A 628 28.11 7.24 -19.43
C ILE A 628 28.99 7.89 -18.34
N PRO A 629 28.53 8.94 -17.65
CA PRO A 629 29.34 9.62 -16.65
C PRO A 629 29.53 8.73 -15.40
N THR A 630 30.78 8.63 -14.91
CA THR A 630 31.08 7.86 -13.68
C THR A 630 30.41 8.43 -12.43
N GLN A 631 30.03 9.70 -12.47
CA GLN A 631 29.25 10.34 -11.39
C GLN A 631 27.91 9.63 -11.15
N LEU A 632 27.34 8.96 -12.15
CA LEU A 632 26.11 8.15 -11.99
C LEU A 632 26.30 7.01 -10.98
N CYS A 633 27.52 6.49 -10.84
CA CYS A 633 27.85 5.45 -9.88
C CYS A 633 27.76 5.84 -8.41
N HIS A 634 27.71 7.14 -8.13
CA HIS A 634 27.54 7.62 -6.76
C HIS A 634 26.07 7.51 -6.28
N ARG A 635 25.18 7.02 -7.16
CA ARG A 635 23.75 6.81 -6.92
C ARG A 635 23.48 5.40 -6.40
N SER A 636 23.77 5.18 -5.14
CA SER A 636 23.56 3.86 -4.52
C SER A 636 22.08 3.40 -4.52
N SER A 637 21.15 4.36 -4.61
CA SER A 637 19.70 4.13 -4.60
C SER A 637 19.10 3.62 -5.91
N ILE A 638 19.83 3.66 -7.04
CA ILE A 638 19.30 3.26 -8.34
C ILE A 638 18.86 1.79 -8.35
N GLN A 639 17.61 1.58 -8.72
CA GLN A 639 16.95 0.28 -8.91
C GLN A 639 16.69 0.00 -10.40
N VAL A 640 16.36 1.03 -11.18
CA VAL A 640 16.14 0.91 -12.62
C VAL A 640 16.95 1.98 -13.35
N LEU A 641 17.83 1.53 -14.23
CA LEU A 641 18.58 2.37 -15.15
C LEU A 641 18.26 1.94 -16.58
N ASN A 642 17.54 2.78 -17.33
CA ASN A 642 17.19 2.52 -18.71
C ASN A 642 17.70 3.63 -19.63
N LEU A 643 18.77 3.35 -20.34
CA LEU A 643 19.39 4.23 -21.32
C LEU A 643 19.31 3.64 -22.75
N ALA A 644 18.46 2.67 -22.98
CA ALA A 644 18.30 1.96 -24.24
C ALA A 644 17.97 2.90 -25.41
N GLU A 645 18.27 2.46 -26.63
CA GLU A 645 17.89 3.17 -27.86
C GLU A 645 18.36 4.63 -27.88
N ASN A 646 19.66 4.82 -27.70
CA ASN A 646 20.34 6.12 -27.75
C ASN A 646 21.63 6.04 -28.61
N GLN A 647 22.46 7.05 -28.57
CA GLN A 647 23.73 7.12 -29.29
C GLN A 647 24.94 7.12 -28.32
N ILE A 648 24.77 6.48 -27.16
CA ILE A 648 25.76 6.45 -26.09
C ILE A 648 26.99 5.64 -26.55
N THR A 649 28.17 6.13 -26.23
CA THR A 649 29.47 5.57 -26.60
C THR A 649 30.34 5.28 -25.38
N GLY A 650 31.54 4.73 -25.61
CA GLY A 650 32.49 4.40 -24.53
C GLY A 650 32.15 3.07 -23.89
N SER A 651 32.62 2.81 -22.69
CA SER A 651 32.43 1.54 -21.96
C SER A 651 31.41 1.63 -20.86
N ILE A 652 30.87 0.50 -20.42
CA ILE A 652 30.08 0.38 -19.20
C ILE A 652 31.01 0.70 -18.02
N PRO A 653 30.66 1.68 -17.15
CA PRO A 653 31.51 2.01 -16.00
C PRO A 653 31.59 0.84 -15.01
N PRO A 654 32.79 0.37 -14.61
CA PRO A 654 32.94 -0.69 -13.59
C PRO A 654 32.24 -0.36 -12.28
N CYS A 655 32.19 0.92 -11.91
CA CYS A 655 31.55 1.38 -10.68
C CYS A 655 30.00 1.16 -10.64
N PHE A 656 29.36 0.66 -11.69
CA PHE A 656 27.97 0.21 -11.63
C PHE A 656 27.78 -0.93 -10.61
N GLY A 657 28.82 -1.73 -10.36
CA GLY A 657 28.83 -2.71 -9.27
C GLY A 657 28.56 -2.11 -7.87
N ASN A 658 28.60 -0.79 -7.72
CA ASN A 658 28.34 -0.09 -6.44
C ASN A 658 26.87 0.31 -6.22
N PHE A 659 25.93 -0.06 -7.10
CA PHE A 659 24.50 0.21 -6.88
C PHE A 659 23.96 -0.63 -5.72
N SER A 660 24.03 -0.10 -4.49
CA SER A 660 23.72 -0.87 -3.27
C SER A 660 22.29 -1.42 -3.26
N SER A 661 21.31 -0.70 -3.80
CA SER A 661 19.95 -1.21 -3.94
C SER A 661 19.88 -2.47 -4.80
N MET A 662 20.70 -2.58 -5.85
CA MET A 662 20.80 -3.77 -6.71
C MET A 662 21.63 -4.89 -6.08
N ILE A 663 22.54 -4.56 -5.14
CA ILE A 663 23.30 -5.56 -4.38
C ILE A 663 22.38 -6.25 -3.37
N THR A 664 21.66 -5.49 -2.56
CA THR A 664 20.83 -5.98 -1.46
C THR A 664 19.48 -6.53 -1.92
N GLY A 665 19.02 -6.13 -3.11
CA GLY A 665 17.70 -6.52 -3.62
C GLY A 665 16.55 -5.98 -2.79
N GLY A 666 16.67 -4.75 -2.29
CA GLY A 666 15.57 -4.01 -1.64
C GLY A 666 15.44 -4.18 -0.14
N SER A 667 16.40 -4.80 0.56
CA SER A 667 16.32 -5.04 2.01
C SER A 667 16.83 -3.89 2.89
N THR A 668 17.00 -2.68 2.38
CA THR A 668 17.45 -1.54 3.20
C THR A 668 16.29 -0.75 3.76
N GLU A 669 16.30 -0.53 5.07
CA GLU A 669 15.26 0.11 5.89
C GLU A 669 14.90 1.58 5.50
N LEU A 670 15.67 2.21 4.61
CA LEU A 670 15.51 3.59 4.17
C LEU A 670 14.31 3.85 3.22
N ASN A 671 13.53 2.83 2.87
CA ASN A 671 12.54 2.91 1.79
C ASN A 671 11.07 2.98 2.24
N LYS A 672 10.78 3.15 3.53
CA LYS A 672 9.42 2.88 4.06
C LYS A 672 8.39 3.99 3.92
N GLY A 673 8.79 5.23 3.60
CA GLY A 673 7.86 6.35 3.54
C GLY A 673 7.30 6.70 2.16
N LEU A 674 7.98 6.33 1.08
CA LEU A 674 7.67 6.80 -0.29
C LEU A 674 6.97 5.75 -1.18
N GLU A 675 6.90 4.49 -0.74
CA GLU A 675 6.41 3.40 -1.60
C GLU A 675 4.88 3.31 -1.68
N ASN A 676 4.15 3.89 -0.73
CA ASN A 676 2.68 3.82 -0.71
C ASN A 676 2.00 4.93 -1.54
N ASP A 677 2.72 6.02 -1.86
CA ASP A 677 2.15 7.16 -2.57
C ASP A 677 2.46 7.16 -4.07
N ILE A 678 3.43 6.36 -4.54
CA ILE A 678 3.70 6.20 -5.97
C ILE A 678 2.67 5.18 -6.53
N GLY A 679 1.40 5.56 -6.53
CA GLY A 679 0.31 4.74 -7.07
C GLY A 679 0.33 4.63 -8.59
N GLU A 680 1.34 5.18 -9.29
CA GLU A 680 1.25 5.33 -10.72
C GLU A 680 2.28 4.54 -11.53
N MET A 681 1.89 4.28 -12.76
CA MET A 681 2.43 3.27 -13.65
C MET A 681 3.71 3.74 -14.34
N ILE A 682 4.81 3.03 -14.14
CA ILE A 682 5.96 3.12 -15.04
C ILE A 682 5.80 2.05 -16.14
N ARG A 683 5.87 2.47 -17.41
CA ARG A 683 5.97 1.54 -18.54
C ARG A 683 7.41 1.14 -18.74
N TYR A 684 7.70 -0.12 -18.55
CA TYR A 684 9.04 -0.65 -18.69
C TYR A 684 9.09 -1.85 -19.62
N ASN A 685 10.09 -1.87 -20.54
CA ASN A 685 10.27 -2.96 -21.47
C ASN A 685 11.06 -4.10 -20.83
N VAL A 686 10.40 -5.23 -20.61
CA VAL A 686 11.02 -6.47 -20.15
C VAL A 686 10.68 -7.58 -21.14
N LYS A 687 11.66 -8.37 -21.49
CA LYS A 687 11.49 -9.53 -22.42
C LYS A 687 10.88 -9.13 -23.79
N GLY A 688 11.20 -7.91 -24.28
CA GLY A 688 10.68 -7.40 -25.55
C GLY A 688 9.24 -6.89 -25.52
N SER A 689 8.61 -6.83 -24.36
CA SER A 689 7.25 -6.29 -24.19
C SER A 689 7.26 -5.08 -23.27
N ASP A 690 6.54 -4.01 -23.66
CA ASP A 690 6.31 -2.86 -22.78
C ASP A 690 5.27 -3.26 -21.74
N LEU A 691 5.68 -3.44 -20.50
CA LEU A 691 4.82 -3.79 -19.37
C LEU A 691 4.61 -2.57 -18.48
N GLN A 692 3.43 -2.46 -17.90
CA GLN A 692 3.12 -1.48 -16.88
C GLN A 692 3.42 -2.06 -15.49
N TYR A 693 4.22 -1.33 -14.73
CA TYR A 693 4.55 -1.69 -13.36
C TYR A 693 3.90 -0.67 -12.42
N THR A 694 3.22 -1.16 -11.41
CA THR A 694 2.57 -0.39 -10.34
C THR A 694 3.16 -0.80 -8.99
N SER A 695 2.40 -1.40 -8.12
CA SER A 695 2.85 -1.93 -6.82
C SER A 695 4.01 -2.94 -6.91
N ASN A 696 4.20 -3.58 -8.08
CA ASN A 696 5.29 -4.53 -8.31
C ASN A 696 6.62 -3.87 -8.69
N LEU A 697 6.66 -2.56 -8.90
CA LEU A 697 7.84 -1.81 -9.28
C LEU A 697 8.98 -1.98 -8.27
N LYS A 698 8.67 -2.08 -7.00
CA LYS A 698 9.62 -2.30 -5.90
C LYS A 698 10.46 -3.59 -6.03
N PHE A 699 10.03 -4.54 -6.83
CA PHE A 699 10.75 -5.79 -7.09
C PHE A 699 11.56 -5.77 -8.39
N LEU A 700 11.50 -4.67 -9.16
CA LEU A 700 12.20 -4.52 -10.41
C LEU A 700 13.58 -3.88 -10.20
N PHE A 701 14.63 -4.65 -10.40
CA PHE A 701 16.02 -4.19 -10.44
C PHE A 701 16.58 -4.42 -11.83
N SER A 702 16.81 -3.34 -12.58
CA SER A 702 17.09 -3.48 -14.00
C SER A 702 18.14 -2.51 -14.54
N ILE A 703 19.02 -3.05 -15.38
CA ILE A 703 19.93 -2.27 -16.22
C ILE A 703 19.63 -2.59 -17.69
N ASN A 704 19.20 -1.59 -18.43
CA ASN A 704 18.95 -1.68 -19.87
C ASN A 704 19.78 -0.61 -20.62
N LEU A 705 20.79 -1.05 -21.34
CA LEU A 705 21.68 -0.24 -22.17
C LEU A 705 21.57 -0.61 -23.66
N SER A 706 20.52 -1.35 -24.04
CA SER A 706 20.37 -1.92 -25.37
C SER A 706 20.34 -0.87 -26.49
N ASN A 707 20.72 -1.26 -27.69
CA ASN A 707 20.68 -0.43 -28.91
C ASN A 707 21.40 0.92 -28.73
N ASN A 708 22.70 0.85 -28.40
CA ASN A 708 23.61 1.98 -28.29
C ASN A 708 24.90 1.73 -29.07
N ASN A 709 25.91 2.57 -28.92
CA ASN A 709 27.24 2.38 -29.49
C ASN A 709 28.29 2.07 -28.39
N ILE A 710 27.89 1.41 -27.32
CA ILE A 710 28.75 1.08 -26.17
C ILE A 710 29.75 0.01 -26.61
N SER A 711 31.00 0.17 -26.23
CA SER A 711 32.14 -0.70 -26.61
C SER A 711 32.93 -1.13 -25.36
N GLY A 712 33.94 -1.98 -25.57
CA GLY A 712 34.74 -2.52 -24.47
C GLY A 712 34.09 -3.76 -23.85
N GLU A 713 34.61 -4.20 -22.73
CA GLU A 713 34.20 -5.44 -22.07
C GLU A 713 33.04 -5.23 -21.12
N ILE A 714 32.29 -6.28 -20.79
CA ILE A 714 31.33 -6.28 -19.71
C ILE A 714 32.13 -6.32 -18.40
N PRO A 715 32.00 -5.29 -17.52
CA PRO A 715 32.77 -5.25 -16.27
C PRO A 715 32.42 -6.41 -15.33
N GLU A 716 33.40 -7.04 -14.71
CA GLU A 716 33.17 -8.09 -13.70
C GLU A 716 32.42 -7.58 -12.48
N GLU A 717 32.58 -6.30 -12.16
CA GLU A 717 31.91 -5.65 -11.03
C GLU A 717 30.39 -5.62 -11.17
N LEU A 718 29.84 -5.74 -12.38
CA LEU A 718 28.40 -5.90 -12.55
C LEU A 718 27.86 -7.19 -11.91
N MET A 719 28.70 -8.19 -11.71
CA MET A 719 28.33 -9.47 -11.11
C MET A 719 28.12 -9.36 -9.60
N GLU A 720 28.52 -8.26 -8.98
CA GLU A 720 28.23 -7.97 -7.56
C GLU A 720 26.76 -7.58 -7.32
N LEU A 721 25.98 -7.31 -8.39
CA LEU A 721 24.59 -6.88 -8.29
C LEU A 721 23.65 -8.06 -8.07
N HIS A 722 23.76 -8.76 -6.95
CA HIS A 722 23.04 -10.01 -6.65
C HIS A 722 21.51 -9.89 -6.66
N GLY A 723 21.00 -8.65 -6.50
CA GLY A 723 19.58 -8.32 -6.56
C GLY A 723 19.04 -8.06 -7.97
N LEU A 724 19.91 -7.97 -8.98
CA LEU A 724 19.52 -7.61 -10.34
C LEU A 724 18.57 -8.68 -10.93
N THR A 725 17.45 -8.20 -11.48
CA THR A 725 16.43 -9.07 -12.10
C THR A 725 16.45 -9.04 -13.63
N ASN A 726 16.92 -7.93 -14.22
CA ASN A 726 16.96 -7.78 -15.68
C ASN A 726 18.26 -7.09 -16.13
N LEU A 727 18.98 -7.72 -17.05
CA LEU A 727 20.17 -7.15 -17.70
C LEU A 727 20.01 -7.25 -19.23
N ASN A 728 19.89 -6.11 -19.90
CA ASN A 728 19.78 -6.01 -21.33
C ASN A 728 20.88 -5.13 -21.92
N LEU A 729 21.81 -5.76 -22.65
CA LEU A 729 22.95 -5.11 -23.31
C LEU A 729 22.92 -5.32 -24.84
N THR A 730 21.80 -5.80 -25.39
CA THR A 730 21.69 -6.16 -26.81
C THR A 730 21.98 -4.96 -27.74
N GLY A 731 22.47 -5.24 -28.93
CA GLY A 731 22.62 -4.22 -29.97
C GLY A 731 23.67 -3.15 -29.64
N ASN A 732 24.82 -3.56 -29.13
CA ASN A 732 25.98 -2.72 -28.84
C ASN A 732 27.23 -3.20 -29.59
N ARG A 733 28.43 -2.72 -29.22
CA ARG A 733 29.72 -3.13 -29.73
C ARG A 733 30.61 -3.68 -28.61
N LEU A 734 30.01 -4.45 -27.69
CA LEU A 734 30.70 -5.03 -26.56
C LEU A 734 31.61 -6.16 -27.03
N THR A 735 32.83 -6.18 -26.55
CA THR A 735 33.90 -7.14 -26.90
C THR A 735 34.29 -7.95 -25.66
N GLY A 736 35.23 -8.86 -25.81
CA GLY A 736 35.73 -9.71 -24.73
C GLY A 736 34.78 -10.84 -24.37
N ARG A 737 34.95 -11.39 -23.20
CA ARG A 737 34.19 -12.55 -22.72
C ARG A 737 32.97 -12.17 -21.88
N ILE A 738 31.99 -13.05 -21.85
CA ILE A 738 30.96 -13.01 -20.80
C ILE A 738 31.67 -13.28 -19.47
N PRO A 739 31.49 -12.45 -18.43
CA PRO A 739 32.17 -12.64 -17.14
C PRO A 739 31.94 -14.03 -16.52
N ASP A 740 33.00 -14.67 -16.05
CA ASP A 740 32.92 -16.00 -15.47
C ASP A 740 32.02 -16.08 -14.22
N LYS A 741 31.82 -14.95 -13.53
CA LYS A 741 30.97 -14.82 -12.36
C LYS A 741 29.48 -14.51 -12.64
N ILE A 742 29.04 -14.58 -13.90
CA ILE A 742 27.64 -14.29 -14.28
C ILE A 742 26.61 -15.08 -13.46
N GLY A 743 26.98 -16.28 -12.98
CA GLY A 743 26.12 -17.10 -12.11
C GLY A 743 25.85 -16.53 -10.72
N GLU A 744 26.58 -15.49 -10.30
CA GLU A 744 26.36 -14.82 -9.01
C GLU A 744 25.08 -13.96 -9.00
N LEU A 745 24.57 -13.60 -10.19
CA LEU A 745 23.30 -12.86 -10.37
C LEU A 745 22.08 -13.77 -10.15
N ARG A 746 21.94 -14.38 -9.00
CA ARG A 746 20.98 -15.46 -8.71
C ARG A 746 19.52 -15.07 -8.86
N LYS A 747 19.19 -13.76 -8.77
CA LYS A 747 17.82 -13.24 -8.96
C LYS A 747 17.52 -12.86 -10.41
N LEU A 748 18.49 -13.03 -11.33
CA LEU A 748 18.31 -12.64 -12.73
C LEU A 748 17.22 -13.47 -13.39
N ASP A 749 16.17 -12.79 -13.86
CA ASP A 749 15.04 -13.35 -14.60
C ASP A 749 15.21 -13.21 -16.12
N SER A 750 15.87 -12.14 -16.59
CA SER A 750 16.09 -11.86 -18.01
C SER A 750 17.51 -11.40 -18.29
N LEU A 751 18.14 -12.05 -19.28
CA LEU A 751 19.49 -11.74 -19.78
C LEU A 751 19.49 -11.66 -21.30
N ASP A 752 19.78 -10.47 -21.86
CA ASP A 752 19.96 -10.29 -23.30
C ASP A 752 21.31 -9.61 -23.60
N LEU A 753 22.22 -10.38 -24.17
CA LEU A 753 23.56 -9.97 -24.62
C LEU A 753 23.70 -10.05 -26.16
N SER A 754 22.59 -10.25 -26.87
CA SER A 754 22.61 -10.48 -28.31
C SER A 754 23.14 -9.28 -29.11
N ARG A 755 23.53 -9.53 -30.37
CA ARG A 755 23.98 -8.46 -31.29
C ARG A 755 25.09 -7.61 -30.70
N ASN A 756 26.18 -8.27 -30.32
CA ASN A 756 27.43 -7.68 -29.83
C ASN A 756 28.65 -8.35 -30.52
N GLU A 757 29.84 -8.02 -30.10
CA GLU A 757 31.09 -8.60 -30.56
C GLU A 757 31.77 -9.44 -29.46
N LEU A 758 30.94 -10.08 -28.60
CA LEU A 758 31.40 -10.92 -27.50
C LEU A 758 31.99 -12.24 -28.04
N ASN A 759 33.10 -12.63 -27.44
CA ASN A 759 33.82 -13.82 -27.90
C ASN A 759 34.12 -14.81 -26.76
N GLY A 760 34.74 -15.94 -27.11
CA GLY A 760 35.11 -16.98 -26.15
C GLY A 760 33.89 -17.83 -25.68
N PRO A 761 34.07 -18.66 -24.67
CA PRO A 761 33.03 -19.61 -24.25
C PRO A 761 31.93 -18.93 -23.43
N ILE A 762 30.74 -19.50 -23.48
CA ILE A 762 29.67 -19.19 -22.52
C ILE A 762 30.10 -19.81 -21.18
N PRO A 763 30.20 -18.98 -20.09
CA PRO A 763 30.65 -19.47 -18.79
C PRO A 763 29.75 -20.58 -18.22
N GLN A 764 30.35 -21.61 -17.60
CA GLN A 764 29.62 -22.69 -16.96
C GLN A 764 28.72 -22.18 -15.82
N SER A 765 29.10 -21.11 -15.11
CA SER A 765 28.35 -20.47 -14.04
C SER A 765 26.97 -19.97 -14.49
N LEU A 766 26.78 -19.69 -15.79
CA LEU A 766 25.46 -19.32 -16.32
C LEU A 766 24.38 -20.39 -16.01
N SER A 767 24.79 -21.66 -15.85
CA SER A 767 23.90 -22.74 -15.47
C SER A 767 23.38 -22.70 -14.01
N GLU A 768 23.92 -21.78 -13.18
CA GLU A 768 23.53 -21.57 -11.79
C GLU A 768 22.36 -20.59 -11.66
N LEU A 769 22.01 -19.88 -12.74
CA LEU A 769 20.90 -18.91 -12.76
C LEU A 769 19.54 -19.63 -12.79
N ASN A 770 19.09 -20.09 -11.64
CA ASN A 770 17.85 -20.86 -11.52
C ASN A 770 16.56 -20.04 -11.75
N SER A 771 16.63 -18.73 -11.60
CA SER A 771 15.49 -17.80 -11.79
C SER A 771 15.34 -17.35 -13.25
N LEU A 772 16.31 -17.66 -14.12
CA LEU A 772 16.37 -17.13 -15.48
C LEU A 772 15.23 -17.69 -16.34
N SER A 773 14.32 -16.84 -16.78
CA SER A 773 13.19 -17.21 -17.64
C SER A 773 13.35 -16.73 -19.09
N SER A 774 14.28 -15.79 -19.35
CA SER A 774 14.58 -15.28 -20.68
C SER A 774 16.09 -15.17 -20.88
N LEU A 775 16.60 -15.76 -21.96
CA LEU A 775 18.01 -15.70 -22.34
C LEU A 775 18.13 -15.41 -23.84
N ASN A 776 19.05 -14.53 -24.22
CA ASN A 776 19.42 -14.31 -25.60
C ASN A 776 20.90 -13.93 -25.69
N VAL A 777 21.71 -14.73 -26.35
CA VAL A 777 23.14 -14.51 -26.61
C VAL A 777 23.45 -14.55 -28.10
N SER A 778 22.41 -14.50 -28.96
CA SER A 778 22.54 -14.60 -30.42
C SER A 778 23.36 -13.47 -31.05
N PHE A 779 23.90 -13.74 -32.25
CA PHE A 779 24.65 -12.76 -33.05
C PHE A 779 25.83 -12.14 -32.27
N ASN A 780 26.80 -13.03 -31.91
CA ASN A 780 28.08 -12.70 -31.29
C ASN A 780 29.17 -13.60 -31.93
N ASP A 781 30.38 -13.56 -31.42
CA ASP A 781 31.51 -14.43 -31.82
C ASP A 781 31.78 -15.53 -30.77
N LEU A 782 30.75 -15.97 -30.06
CA LEU A 782 30.86 -16.95 -28.98
C LEU A 782 31.27 -18.32 -29.52
N SER A 783 32.06 -19.06 -28.75
CA SER A 783 32.63 -20.34 -29.18
C SER A 783 32.56 -21.39 -28.05
N GLY A 784 32.83 -22.66 -28.44
CA GLY A 784 32.92 -23.76 -27.49
C GLY A 784 31.59 -24.39 -27.13
N ARG A 785 31.59 -25.18 -26.07
CA ARG A 785 30.40 -25.94 -25.62
C ARG A 785 29.42 -25.06 -24.86
N ILE A 786 28.14 -25.14 -25.24
CA ILE A 786 27.05 -24.49 -24.47
C ILE A 786 26.91 -25.21 -23.12
N PRO A 787 26.90 -24.48 -21.99
CA PRO A 787 26.70 -25.07 -20.67
C PRO A 787 25.39 -25.83 -20.56
N THR A 788 25.41 -26.87 -19.74
CA THR A 788 24.20 -27.67 -19.45
C THR A 788 23.80 -27.40 -17.99
N GLY A 789 22.52 -27.11 -17.76
CA GLY A 789 21.95 -26.87 -16.43
C GLY A 789 20.44 -27.05 -16.46
N ARG A 790 19.82 -27.27 -15.31
CA ARG A 790 18.36 -27.52 -15.22
C ARG A 790 17.55 -26.42 -15.91
N GLN A 791 17.88 -25.17 -15.65
CA GLN A 791 17.15 -24.03 -16.19
C GLN A 791 17.48 -23.83 -17.69
N LEU A 792 18.76 -23.93 -18.10
CA LEU A 792 19.15 -23.75 -19.51
C LEU A 792 18.51 -24.78 -20.45
N GLN A 793 18.18 -25.97 -19.93
CA GLN A 793 17.51 -27.04 -20.73
C GLN A 793 16.02 -26.76 -20.95
N THR A 794 15.43 -25.79 -20.27
CA THR A 794 14.02 -25.39 -20.47
C THR A 794 13.84 -24.48 -21.68
N PHE A 795 14.93 -23.87 -22.18
CA PHE A 795 14.87 -23.03 -23.37
C PHE A 795 14.84 -23.89 -24.64
N ASN A 796 13.66 -23.95 -25.23
CA ASN A 796 13.43 -24.73 -26.46
C ASN A 796 13.67 -23.91 -27.74
N ASP A 797 13.90 -22.61 -27.64
CA ASP A 797 14.15 -21.75 -28.79
C ASP A 797 15.64 -21.71 -29.11
N LEU A 798 16.02 -22.37 -30.19
CA LEU A 798 17.41 -22.42 -30.68
C LEU A 798 17.92 -21.07 -31.20
N SER A 799 17.00 -20.11 -31.49
CA SER A 799 17.36 -18.79 -32.00
C SER A 799 18.16 -17.98 -31.00
N ILE A 800 18.07 -18.29 -29.70
CA ILE A 800 18.82 -17.62 -28.63
C ILE A 800 20.33 -17.76 -28.75
N TYR A 801 20.81 -18.74 -29.48
CA TYR A 801 22.24 -19.01 -29.77
C TYR A 801 22.63 -18.71 -31.24
N ALA A 802 21.67 -18.30 -32.08
CA ALA A 802 21.89 -18.09 -33.51
C ALA A 802 23.03 -17.09 -33.79
N GLY A 803 23.71 -17.18 -34.92
CA GLY A 803 24.75 -16.24 -35.28
C GLY A 803 26.07 -16.39 -34.50
N ASN A 804 26.27 -17.50 -33.76
CA ASN A 804 27.54 -17.86 -33.11
C ASN A 804 28.06 -19.16 -33.72
N ASP A 805 28.76 -19.04 -34.83
CA ASP A 805 29.15 -20.19 -35.66
C ASP A 805 30.07 -21.22 -34.97
N GLN A 806 30.81 -20.80 -33.96
CA GLN A 806 31.76 -21.62 -33.22
C GLN A 806 31.16 -22.28 -31.96
N LEU A 807 29.89 -22.04 -31.64
CA LEU A 807 29.19 -22.78 -30.57
C LEU A 807 28.89 -24.20 -31.00
N CYS A 808 28.93 -25.11 -30.04
CA CYS A 808 28.57 -26.51 -30.15
C CYS A 808 27.86 -27.03 -28.89
N GLY A 809 27.21 -28.15 -28.98
CA GLY A 809 26.57 -28.82 -27.87
C GLY A 809 25.16 -29.29 -28.17
N GLN A 810 24.57 -29.97 -27.20
CA GLN A 810 23.28 -30.62 -27.33
C GLN A 810 22.12 -29.63 -27.57
N ALA A 811 22.25 -28.44 -27.01
CA ALA A 811 21.21 -27.39 -27.14
C ALA A 811 20.99 -26.94 -28.59
N ILE A 812 22.01 -26.95 -29.44
CA ILE A 812 21.93 -26.56 -30.87
C ILE A 812 22.12 -27.74 -31.83
N LEU A 813 22.08 -28.97 -31.32
CA LEU A 813 22.25 -30.21 -32.10
C LEU A 813 23.53 -30.26 -32.93
N LYS A 814 24.59 -29.55 -32.51
CA LYS A 814 25.89 -29.48 -33.17
C LYS A 814 26.94 -30.12 -32.27
N PRO A 815 27.57 -31.29 -32.67
CA PRO A 815 28.56 -31.92 -31.83
C PRO A 815 29.81 -31.07 -31.67
N CYS A 816 30.40 -31.10 -30.49
CA CYS A 816 31.67 -30.42 -30.23
C CYS A 816 32.86 -31.24 -30.73
N ALA A 817 33.95 -30.54 -31.08
CA ALA A 817 35.21 -31.22 -31.44
C ALA A 817 35.69 -32.05 -30.23
N GLY A 818 35.74 -33.39 -30.38
CA GLY A 818 36.09 -34.31 -29.31
C GLY A 818 34.91 -35.12 -28.74
N ASP A 819 33.69 -34.82 -29.11
CA ASP A 819 32.58 -35.72 -28.88
C ASP A 819 32.78 -36.93 -29.85
N THR A 820 33.23 -38.03 -29.31
CA THR A 820 33.18 -39.28 -30.08
C THR A 820 31.74 -39.47 -30.50
N GLU A 821 31.52 -39.62 -31.83
CA GLU A 821 30.22 -40.10 -32.30
C GLU A 821 29.86 -41.32 -31.45
N SER A 822 28.96 -41.14 -30.47
CA SER A 822 28.25 -42.28 -29.96
C SER A 822 27.39 -42.75 -31.13
N ARG A 823 28.01 -43.61 -32.00
CA ARG A 823 27.25 -44.41 -32.92
C ARG A 823 26.10 -44.96 -32.09
N ALA A 824 24.90 -44.53 -32.44
CA ALA A 824 23.70 -45.16 -31.94
C ALA A 824 23.92 -46.63 -32.14
N GLY A 825 24.31 -47.31 -31.08
CA GLY A 825 24.73 -48.69 -31.14
C GLY A 825 23.57 -49.53 -31.68
N PRO A 826 23.86 -50.68 -32.28
CA PRO A 826 22.82 -51.56 -32.84
C PRO A 826 21.68 -51.87 -31.86
N GLY A 827 21.80 -51.53 -30.60
CA GLY A 827 20.78 -51.67 -29.55
C GLY A 827 19.47 -50.90 -29.79
N ILE A 828 19.51 -49.69 -30.40
CA ILE A 828 18.25 -48.92 -30.68
C ILE A 828 17.53 -49.58 -31.88
N LEU A 829 18.25 -50.00 -32.88
CA LEU A 829 17.67 -50.74 -34.05
C LEU A 829 17.14 -52.10 -33.62
N VAL A 830 17.86 -52.83 -32.77
CA VAL A 830 17.43 -54.12 -32.21
C VAL A 830 16.26 -53.93 -31.28
N GLY A 831 16.25 -52.91 -30.42
CA GLY A 831 15.13 -52.52 -29.53
C GLY A 831 13.87 -52.15 -30.34
N PHE A 832 14.03 -51.35 -31.42
CA PHE A 832 12.94 -51.03 -32.34
C PHE A 832 12.42 -52.24 -33.11
N LEU A 833 13.30 -53.14 -33.59
CA LEU A 833 12.90 -54.38 -34.25
C LEU A 833 12.23 -55.33 -33.24
N ILE A 834 12.68 -55.46 -32.02
CA ILE A 834 12.02 -56.22 -30.95
C ILE A 834 10.65 -55.62 -30.61
N PHE A 835 10.54 -54.35 -30.55
CA PHE A 835 9.27 -53.63 -30.29
C PHE A 835 8.31 -53.83 -31.47
N CYS A 836 8.74 -53.63 -32.70
CA CYS A 836 7.93 -53.92 -33.88
C CYS A 836 7.56 -55.41 -33.99
N GLY A 837 8.50 -56.33 -33.67
CA GLY A 837 8.25 -57.77 -33.59
C GLY A 837 7.21 -58.09 -32.48
N SER A 838 7.31 -57.52 -31.33
CA SER A 838 6.33 -57.78 -30.28
C SER A 838 4.92 -57.28 -30.65
N LEU A 839 4.83 -56.15 -31.33
CA LEU A 839 3.54 -55.67 -31.87
C LEU A 839 3.00 -56.58 -33.00
N HIS A 840 3.88 -57.26 -33.66
CA HIS A 840 3.43 -58.22 -34.72
C HIS A 840 2.99 -59.57 -34.17
N PHE A 841 3.63 -60.08 -33.12
CA PHE A 841 3.38 -61.41 -32.57
C PHE A 841 2.41 -61.45 -31.40
N PHE A 842 2.17 -60.35 -30.69
CA PHE A 842 1.27 -60.28 -29.54
C PHE A 842 0.07 -59.39 -29.87
N GLU A 843 -1.06 -59.98 -30.20
CA GLU A 843 -2.31 -59.25 -30.54
C GLU A 843 -2.83 -58.31 -29.39
N SER A 844 -2.65 -58.73 -28.15
CA SER A 844 -3.07 -57.94 -26.99
C SER A 844 -2.24 -56.69 -26.82
N TRP A 845 -0.92 -56.70 -27.11
CA TRP A 845 -0.03 -55.55 -27.05
C TRP A 845 -0.27 -54.59 -28.20
N ARG A 846 -0.55 -55.11 -29.36
CA ARG A 846 -0.93 -54.33 -30.55
C ARG A 846 -2.22 -53.54 -30.28
N TYR A 847 -3.25 -54.19 -29.72
CA TYR A 847 -4.50 -53.55 -29.42
C TYR A 847 -4.34 -52.45 -28.37
N SER A 848 -3.62 -52.72 -27.30
CA SER A 848 -3.34 -51.74 -26.22
C SER A 848 -2.53 -50.55 -26.72
N PHE A 849 -1.52 -50.75 -27.57
CA PHE A 849 -0.70 -49.71 -28.13
C PHE A 849 -1.49 -48.80 -29.07
N PHE A 850 -2.26 -49.35 -30.00
CA PHE A 850 -3.05 -48.53 -30.91
C PHE A 850 -4.17 -47.83 -30.18
N HIS A 851 -4.81 -48.43 -29.17
CA HIS A 851 -5.82 -47.77 -28.34
C HIS A 851 -5.21 -46.62 -27.51
N TYR A 852 -3.99 -46.78 -27.00
CA TYR A 852 -3.29 -45.70 -26.32
C TYR A 852 -2.95 -44.54 -27.26
N VAL A 853 -2.49 -44.85 -28.47
CA VAL A 853 -2.20 -43.83 -29.50
C VAL A 853 -3.46 -43.08 -29.92
N GLU A 854 -4.58 -43.75 -30.14
CA GLU A 854 -5.88 -43.11 -30.42
C GLU A 854 -6.31 -42.20 -29.26
N HIS A 855 -6.20 -42.67 -28.03
CA HIS A 855 -6.54 -41.88 -26.86
C HIS A 855 -5.64 -40.62 -26.73
N VAL A 856 -4.37 -40.68 -27.08
CA VAL A 856 -3.47 -39.51 -27.10
C VAL A 856 -3.86 -38.56 -28.21
N PHE A 857 -4.16 -39.07 -29.44
CA PHE A 857 -4.64 -38.23 -30.54
C PHE A 857 -5.97 -37.56 -30.23
N ASP A 858 -6.91 -38.25 -29.58
CA ASP A 858 -8.19 -37.68 -29.14
C ASP A 858 -7.99 -36.56 -28.10
N LYS A 859 -7.08 -36.77 -27.13
CA LYS A 859 -6.70 -35.70 -26.19
C LYS A 859 -6.09 -34.47 -26.88
N ILE A 860 -5.21 -34.69 -27.86
CA ILE A 860 -4.60 -33.57 -28.61
C ILE A 860 -5.66 -32.87 -29.46
N ALA A 861 -6.58 -33.60 -30.09
CA ALA A 861 -7.68 -33.05 -30.87
C ALA A 861 -8.64 -32.22 -30.00
N VAL A 862 -9.02 -32.74 -28.83
CA VAL A 862 -9.87 -32.01 -27.86
C VAL A 862 -9.16 -30.76 -27.34
N THR A 863 -7.87 -30.85 -27.00
CA THR A 863 -7.08 -29.72 -26.53
C THR A 863 -6.95 -28.65 -27.61
N SER A 864 -6.70 -29.05 -28.87
CA SER A 864 -6.65 -28.13 -30.01
C SER A 864 -7.99 -27.50 -30.35
N ALA A 865 -9.10 -28.23 -30.18
CA ALA A 865 -10.45 -27.71 -30.37
C ALA A 865 -10.84 -26.72 -29.26
N LEU A 866 -10.43 -26.98 -28.02
CA LEU A 866 -10.59 -26.05 -26.87
C LEU A 866 -9.75 -24.77 -27.06
N TRP A 867 -8.51 -24.89 -27.59
CA TRP A 867 -7.65 -23.76 -27.94
C TRP A 867 -8.28 -22.90 -29.05
N ARG A 868 -8.81 -23.50 -30.11
CA ARG A 868 -9.51 -22.79 -31.19
C ARG A 868 -10.80 -22.10 -30.73
N ARG A 869 -11.46 -22.58 -29.66
CA ARG A 869 -12.63 -21.94 -29.07
C ARG A 869 -12.26 -20.73 -28.22
N LYS A 870 -11.09 -20.73 -27.58
CA LYS A 870 -10.58 -19.63 -26.75
C LYS A 870 -10.12 -18.40 -27.55
N PHE A 871 -9.84 -18.55 -28.84
CA PHE A 871 -9.40 -17.48 -29.74
C PHE A 871 -10.51 -17.01 -30.72
N LYS A 872 -11.77 -17.44 -30.51
CA LYS A 872 -12.94 -17.00 -31.30
C LYS A 872 -14.00 -16.22 -30.51
N ASN A 873 -13.72 -15.92 -29.24
CA ASN A 873 -14.55 -15.00 -28.42
C ASN A 873 -13.73 -13.80 -28.03
#